data_c94c394c9cf0435f93792ac535e69fcb
#
_entry.id   c94c394c9cf0435f93792ac535e69fcb
#
_cell.length_a   1.000
_cell.length_b   1.000
_cell.length_c   1.000
_cell.angle_alpha   90.00
_cell.angle_beta   90.00
_cell.angle_gamma   90.00
#
_symmetry.space_group_name_H-M   'P 1'
#
loop_
_entity.id
_entity.type
_entity.pdbx_description
1 polymer ?
#
loop_
_entity_poly.entity_id
_entity_poly.type
_entity_poly.pdbx_seq_one_letter_code
_entity_poly.pdbx_strand_id
1 'polypeptide(L)'
;MDTIKIRGARTHNLKNINLDLPRNRLTVITGLSGSGKSSLAFDTLYAEGQRRYVESLSAYARQFLQMMEKPDVDLIEGLSPAISIEQKATSHNPRSTVGTVTEIHDYLRLLYARAGTPHCPDHGLPLEAMSVSQMVDHALALPTDTRLMILAPVVADRKGEQLELFAELRAQGFVRLRVDATVYDIDSLPKLAKTKKHTVDVVIDRLKVKEDQHQRLAESFETALRHADGRALAVEMDSGKEHLFSSKFACPVCSYSLQELEPRLFSFNNPMGACPSCDGLGQIQFFDPIRVVAYPHLSLAEGAIKGWDKRNQFYFQMLESLAAHYSIDTSVSFEGLPENLRKIILYGSGTEQIKFKYLSEKGTRFERSHAFEGIINSMERRYRESDSLSVRDDLVKYLNHKPCPECQGQRLRREARHVFVGGQTISAISHLSLMQCRDFFEELTLIGHKAQIAEKILKELTSRLSFLINVGLNYLSLDRSAETLSGGEAQRIRLASQIGSGLTGVMYVLDEPSIGLHQRDNVRLLETLIHLRDLGNTVIVVEHDQEAIEAADYVVDIGPGAGEHGGEIVAEGTPQQVAANSASLTGAFLSGRRRIAIPDLRTPPVTDRWLKILDAGGNNLKQVNLEIPVGLFTCVSGVSGSGKSTLINDTLYAAAARHLYAATTEPAAYGEITGLEFFDKVINVDQSPIGRTPRSNPATYTGLLTPIRELFAGVPAARERGYGPGRFSFNVKGGRCEACQGDGMIKVEMHFLPDIFVACDVCHSKRYNRETLEVRFKGKTIHEVLQMTVEQAREFFDAIPLVARKLQTLMDVGLSYIQLGQSAVTLSGGEAQRVKLALELSKRDTGRTLYVLDEPTTGLHFHDIEMLLSVLHRLRDHGNTIVVIEHNLDVIKTADWVVDLGPEGGDGGGRIIACGTPEQVANVHDSPTGHYLKKLLAGANRTQLTTKTQKRRAS
;
A
#
# COMPACT_ATOMS: atom_id res chain seq x y z
N MET A 1 13.54 32.45 22.12
CA MET A 1 12.25 32.89 21.58
C MET A 1 11.25 31.79 21.84
N ASP A 2 10.17 32.10 22.56
CA ASP A 2 9.16 31.09 22.96
C ASP A 2 7.98 31.04 22.02
N THR A 3 8.01 31.83 20.94
CA THR A 3 6.94 31.94 19.94
C THR A 3 7.48 31.97 18.51
N ILE A 4 6.74 31.39 17.58
CA ILE A 4 6.90 31.54 16.12
C ILE A 4 6.02 32.71 15.70
N LYS A 5 6.62 33.79 15.17
CA LYS A 5 5.87 34.98 14.74
C LYS A 5 5.72 34.99 13.24
N ILE A 6 4.49 35.03 12.77
CA ILE A 6 4.11 35.12 11.35
C ILE A 6 3.52 36.51 11.12
N ARG A 7 3.95 37.19 10.07
CA ARG A 7 3.44 38.52 9.67
C ARG A 7 3.22 38.53 8.17
N GLY A 8 1.99 38.91 7.78
CA GLY A 8 1.65 39.15 6.40
C GLY A 8 1.60 37.90 5.54
N ALA A 9 1.12 36.74 6.02
CA ALA A 9 0.99 35.54 5.21
C ALA A 9 -0.17 35.66 4.21
N ARG A 10 0.15 35.49 2.91
CA ARG A 10 -0.78 35.64 1.77
C ARG A 10 -0.72 34.46 0.81
N THR A 11 -0.13 33.36 1.22
CA THR A 11 0.00 32.16 0.39
C THR A 11 -1.40 31.63 0.03
N HIS A 12 -1.67 31.40 -1.25
CA HIS A 12 -2.95 30.93 -1.81
C HIS A 12 -4.14 31.84 -1.42
N ASN A 13 -5.06 31.34 -0.58
CA ASN A 13 -6.25 32.08 -0.14
C ASN A 13 -6.07 32.81 1.20
N LEU A 14 -4.89 32.80 1.81
CA LEU A 14 -4.64 33.50 3.06
C LEU A 14 -4.71 35.03 2.89
N LYS A 15 -5.40 35.70 3.81
CA LYS A 15 -5.68 37.14 3.75
C LYS A 15 -4.81 37.92 4.72
N ASN A 16 -3.51 38.04 4.42
CA ASN A 16 -2.57 38.82 5.20
C ASN A 16 -2.55 38.46 6.70
N ILE A 17 -2.41 37.15 6.98
CA ILE A 17 -2.48 36.61 8.34
C ILE A 17 -1.30 37.09 9.19
N ASN A 18 -1.60 37.55 10.41
CA ASN A 18 -0.63 37.80 11.47
C ASN A 18 -0.96 36.88 12.65
N LEU A 19 0.02 36.07 13.07
CA LEU A 19 -0.19 35.02 14.06
C LEU A 19 1.06 34.83 14.92
N ASP A 20 0.89 34.54 16.19
CA ASP A 20 1.95 34.20 17.14
C ASP A 20 1.68 32.80 17.71
N LEU A 21 2.44 31.79 17.25
CA LEU A 21 2.30 30.39 17.66
C LEU A 21 3.27 30.07 18.80
N PRO A 22 2.83 29.42 19.88
CA PRO A 22 3.72 29.00 20.96
C PRO A 22 4.63 27.84 20.48
N ARG A 23 5.93 27.88 20.85
CA ARG A 23 6.88 26.80 20.63
C ARG A 23 6.77 25.73 21.70
N ASN A 24 7.21 24.52 21.38
CA ASN A 24 7.21 23.37 22.28
C ASN A 24 5.81 23.08 22.85
N ARG A 25 4.80 23.25 21.99
CA ARG A 25 3.37 23.02 22.28
C ARG A 25 2.73 22.22 21.16
N LEU A 26 1.63 21.57 21.48
CA LEU A 26 0.74 20.95 20.52
C LEU A 26 -0.25 22.02 20.04
N THR A 27 -0.09 22.44 18.78
CA THR A 27 -0.97 23.41 18.13
C THR A 27 -1.84 22.72 17.10
N VAL A 28 -3.16 22.87 17.19
CA VAL A 28 -4.10 22.36 16.18
C VAL A 28 -4.59 23.52 15.32
N ILE A 29 -4.44 23.37 13.99
CA ILE A 29 -5.01 24.28 13.00
C ILE A 29 -6.27 23.62 12.44
N THR A 30 -7.41 24.26 12.66
CA THR A 30 -8.74 23.75 12.28
C THR A 30 -9.52 24.75 11.44
N GLY A 31 -10.73 24.39 10.99
CA GLY A 31 -11.62 25.21 10.16
C GLY A 31 -12.22 24.44 9.00
N LEU A 32 -13.09 25.06 8.22
CA LEU A 32 -13.77 24.42 7.08
C LEU A 32 -12.83 23.85 6.04
N SER A 33 -13.27 22.85 5.29
CA SER A 33 -12.52 22.35 4.12
C SER A 33 -12.30 23.50 3.13
N GLY A 34 -11.04 23.67 2.65
CA GLY A 34 -10.67 24.78 1.77
C GLY A 34 -10.54 26.16 2.44
N SER A 35 -10.55 26.25 3.78
CA SER A 35 -10.40 27.55 4.48
C SER A 35 -8.97 28.12 4.48
N GLY A 36 -7.94 27.32 4.12
CA GLY A 36 -6.53 27.76 4.09
C GLY A 36 -5.63 27.12 5.15
N LYS A 37 -6.10 26.09 5.86
CA LYS A 37 -5.32 25.37 6.89
C LYS A 37 -4.01 24.84 6.39
N SER A 38 -4.04 24.06 5.30
CA SER A 38 -2.84 23.47 4.69
C SER A 38 -1.93 24.56 4.10
N SER A 39 -2.51 25.65 3.57
CA SER A 39 -1.73 26.81 3.09
C SER A 39 -0.92 27.48 4.21
N LEU A 40 -1.47 27.55 5.43
CA LEU A 40 -0.73 28.07 6.58
C LEU A 40 0.29 27.05 7.10
N ALA A 41 -0.12 25.78 7.31
CA ALA A 41 0.72 24.76 7.94
C ALA A 41 1.86 24.29 7.04
N PHE A 42 1.54 23.94 5.78
CA PHE A 42 2.50 23.31 4.86
C PHE A 42 3.12 24.33 3.90
N ASP A 43 2.32 25.08 3.15
CA ASP A 43 2.81 25.99 2.11
C ASP A 43 3.44 27.28 2.70
N THR A 44 3.23 27.58 3.99
CA THR A 44 3.84 28.73 4.66
C THR A 44 4.87 28.31 5.72
N LEU A 45 4.44 27.64 6.81
CA LEU A 45 5.32 27.34 7.93
C LEU A 45 6.35 26.25 7.60
N TYR A 46 5.89 25.12 7.10
CA TYR A 46 6.81 24.03 6.74
C TYR A 46 7.72 24.44 5.58
N ALA A 47 7.16 25.03 4.51
CA ALA A 47 7.92 25.44 3.33
C ALA A 47 9.07 26.40 3.68
N GLU A 48 8.81 27.42 4.53
CA GLU A 48 9.83 28.36 4.97
C GLU A 48 10.85 27.71 5.92
N GLY A 49 10.40 26.84 6.83
CA GLY A 49 11.28 26.09 7.72
C GLY A 49 12.24 25.18 6.97
N GLN A 50 11.74 24.43 6.00
CA GLN A 50 12.50 23.55 5.12
C GLN A 50 13.46 24.36 4.21
N ARG A 51 12.99 25.46 3.62
CA ARG A 51 13.79 26.34 2.76
C ARG A 51 15.02 26.86 3.52
N ARG A 52 14.83 27.42 4.72
CA ARG A 52 15.94 27.93 5.56
C ARG A 52 16.92 26.84 5.96
N TYR A 53 16.40 25.64 6.27
CA TYR A 53 17.25 24.51 6.59
C TYR A 53 18.13 24.12 5.40
N VAL A 54 17.53 23.96 4.21
CA VAL A 54 18.26 23.62 2.98
C VAL A 54 19.26 24.71 2.58
N GLU A 55 18.92 25.99 2.76
CA GLU A 55 19.84 27.11 2.51
C GLU A 55 21.07 27.09 3.44
N SER A 56 20.92 26.57 4.65
CA SER A 56 22.05 26.45 5.60
C SER A 56 23.04 25.35 5.23
N LEU A 57 22.67 24.43 4.34
CA LEU A 57 23.51 23.31 3.92
C LEU A 57 24.56 23.74 2.88
N SER A 58 25.59 22.90 2.70
CA SER A 58 26.63 23.13 1.68
C SER A 58 26.03 23.16 0.26
N ALA A 59 26.69 23.87 -0.67
CA ALA A 59 26.28 23.95 -2.08
C ALA A 59 26.15 22.56 -2.73
N TYR A 60 26.98 21.60 -2.34
CA TYR A 60 26.93 20.22 -2.80
C TYR A 60 25.66 19.50 -2.32
N ALA A 61 25.33 19.60 -1.03
CA ALA A 61 24.13 18.98 -0.46
C ALA A 61 22.84 19.56 -1.05
N ARG A 62 22.81 20.89 -1.34
CA ARG A 62 21.67 21.56 -1.98
C ARG A 62 21.34 21.05 -3.38
N GLN A 63 22.32 20.49 -4.12
CA GLN A 63 22.07 19.92 -5.45
C GLN A 63 21.18 18.67 -5.41
N PHE A 64 21.13 17.99 -4.28
CA PHE A 64 20.34 16.75 -4.10
C PHE A 64 19.01 16.96 -3.38
N LEU A 65 18.75 18.19 -2.90
CA LEU A 65 17.53 18.50 -2.15
C LEU A 65 16.68 19.49 -2.95
N GLN A 66 15.39 19.18 -3.04
CA GLN A 66 14.43 20.08 -3.67
C GLN A 66 14.23 21.31 -2.78
N MET A 67 14.52 22.49 -3.31
CA MET A 67 14.17 23.73 -2.63
C MET A 67 12.67 23.98 -2.76
N MET A 68 12.01 24.23 -1.63
CA MET A 68 10.63 24.69 -1.61
C MET A 68 10.53 26.12 -2.17
N GLU A 69 9.43 26.43 -2.82
CA GLU A 69 9.14 27.80 -3.25
C GLU A 69 9.05 28.72 -2.02
N LYS A 70 9.53 29.95 -2.17
CA LYS A 70 9.42 30.92 -1.09
C LYS A 70 7.93 31.30 -0.88
N PRO A 71 7.38 31.09 0.33
CA PRO A 71 6.00 31.49 0.58
C PRO A 71 5.81 33.01 0.48
N ASP A 72 4.61 33.45 0.12
CA ASP A 72 4.25 34.86 0.16
C ASP A 72 3.94 35.30 1.61
N VAL A 73 4.97 35.76 2.28
CA VAL A 73 4.92 36.19 3.67
C VAL A 73 5.94 37.32 3.90
N ASP A 74 5.56 38.31 4.70
CA ASP A 74 6.46 39.44 5.00
C ASP A 74 7.59 39.02 5.94
N LEU A 75 7.26 38.29 7.02
CA LEU A 75 8.21 37.86 8.04
C LEU A 75 7.77 36.59 8.76
N ILE A 76 8.69 35.64 8.96
CA ILE A 76 8.53 34.56 9.92
C ILE A 76 9.77 34.47 10.80
N GLU A 77 9.58 34.54 12.11
CA GLU A 77 10.65 34.41 13.12
C GLU A 77 10.41 33.20 14.03
N GLY A 78 11.48 32.68 14.63
CA GLY A 78 11.39 31.61 15.64
C GLY A 78 11.20 30.21 15.10
N LEU A 79 11.34 29.99 13.78
CA LEU A 79 11.24 28.65 13.20
C LEU A 79 12.35 27.73 13.67
N SER A 80 11.99 26.48 13.94
CA SER A 80 12.89 25.33 14.07
C SER A 80 13.02 24.58 12.75
N PRO A 81 14.03 23.68 12.59
CA PRO A 81 14.02 22.72 11.49
C PRO A 81 12.67 21.99 11.42
N ALA A 82 12.10 21.91 10.22
CA ALA A 82 10.74 21.42 10.04
C ALA A 82 10.71 20.04 9.38
N ILE A 83 9.82 19.17 9.87
CA ILE A 83 9.53 17.85 9.31
C ILE A 83 8.04 17.78 8.98
N SER A 84 7.72 17.45 7.73
CA SER A 84 6.34 17.26 7.27
C SER A 84 5.96 15.78 7.24
N ILE A 85 4.77 15.48 7.72
CA ILE A 85 4.17 14.13 7.67
C ILE A 85 2.81 14.23 6.98
N GLU A 86 2.84 14.19 5.63
CA GLU A 86 1.68 14.28 4.77
C GLU A 86 1.08 12.90 4.46
N GLN A 87 -0.18 12.89 4.01
CA GLN A 87 -0.90 11.67 3.61
C GLN A 87 -0.51 11.11 2.25
N LYS A 88 0.30 11.81 1.45
CA LYS A 88 0.62 11.37 0.09
C LYS A 88 1.16 9.95 0.08
N ALA A 89 0.71 9.17 -0.90
CA ALA A 89 1.05 7.77 -1.08
C ALA A 89 2.55 7.50 -0.93
N THR A 90 2.87 6.43 -0.24
CA THR A 90 4.23 5.88 -0.15
C THR A 90 4.75 5.48 -1.53
N SER A 91 6.06 5.32 -1.62
CA SER A 91 6.77 4.84 -2.80
C SER A 91 6.02 3.71 -3.53
N HIS A 92 5.82 3.85 -4.84
CA HIS A 92 5.33 2.79 -5.73
C HIS A 92 6.39 1.71 -6.02
N ASN A 93 7.34 1.51 -5.12
CA ASN A 93 8.36 0.48 -5.27
C ASN A 93 7.83 -0.85 -4.69
N PRO A 94 7.62 -1.89 -5.52
CA PRO A 94 7.08 -3.17 -5.08
C PRO A 94 8.00 -3.93 -4.09
N ARG A 95 9.24 -3.48 -3.93
CA ARG A 95 10.19 -4.01 -2.95
C ARG A 95 10.09 -3.33 -1.58
N SER A 96 9.36 -2.22 -1.46
CA SER A 96 9.16 -1.55 -0.18
C SER A 96 8.15 -2.29 0.68
N THR A 97 8.52 -2.58 1.93
CA THR A 97 7.64 -3.20 2.94
C THR A 97 7.60 -2.34 4.19
N VAL A 98 6.66 -2.60 5.09
CA VAL A 98 6.62 -1.96 6.41
C VAL A 98 7.97 -2.08 7.10
N GLY A 99 8.57 -3.27 7.13
CA GLY A 99 9.87 -3.53 7.76
C GLY A 99 11.02 -2.73 7.15
N THR A 100 11.02 -2.49 5.82
CA THR A 100 12.09 -1.71 5.16
C THR A 100 11.90 -0.21 5.33
N VAL A 101 10.66 0.28 5.31
CA VAL A 101 10.36 1.72 5.49
C VAL A 101 10.63 2.17 6.93
N THR A 102 10.45 1.27 7.90
CA THR A 102 10.71 1.53 9.33
C THR A 102 12.14 1.21 9.77
N GLU A 103 12.99 0.74 8.86
CA GLU A 103 14.35 0.24 9.12
C GLU A 103 14.41 -0.97 10.06
N ILE A 104 13.29 -1.49 10.54
CA ILE A 104 13.24 -2.69 11.40
C ILE A 104 13.89 -3.89 10.71
N HIS A 105 13.69 -4.01 9.39
CA HIS A 105 14.30 -5.09 8.60
C HIS A 105 15.84 -5.04 8.61
N ASP A 106 16.44 -3.86 8.75
CA ASP A 106 17.90 -3.73 8.82
C ASP A 106 18.45 -4.28 10.15
N TYR A 107 17.74 -4.03 11.25
CA TYR A 107 18.07 -4.63 12.55
C TYR A 107 17.82 -6.14 12.56
N LEU A 108 16.75 -6.63 11.91
CA LEU A 108 16.49 -8.07 11.74
C LEU A 108 17.63 -8.75 10.98
N ARG A 109 18.05 -8.17 9.84
CA ARG A 109 19.20 -8.71 9.07
C ARG A 109 20.45 -8.80 9.92
N LEU A 110 20.73 -7.77 10.73
CA LEU A 110 21.86 -7.76 11.63
C LEU A 110 21.74 -8.82 12.72
N LEU A 111 20.57 -8.96 13.33
CA LEU A 111 20.29 -9.99 14.34
C LEU A 111 20.52 -11.41 13.80
N TYR A 112 19.94 -11.70 12.61
CA TYR A 112 20.09 -13.02 11.98
C TYR A 112 21.51 -13.32 11.53
N ALA A 113 22.25 -12.30 11.06
CA ALA A 113 23.65 -12.47 10.69
C ALA A 113 24.58 -12.70 11.88
N ARG A 114 24.27 -12.14 13.06
CA ARG A 114 25.17 -12.17 14.23
C ARG A 114 24.80 -13.19 15.30
N ALA A 115 23.50 -13.46 15.48
CA ALA A 115 22.97 -14.38 16.49
C ALA A 115 22.24 -15.60 15.89
N GLY A 116 22.01 -15.63 14.58
CA GLY A 116 21.33 -16.71 13.90
C GLY A 116 22.11 -18.03 13.92
N THR A 117 21.35 -19.12 13.88
CA THR A 117 21.89 -20.48 13.72
C THR A 117 21.44 -21.02 12.35
N PRO A 118 22.37 -21.17 11.39
CA PRO A 118 22.02 -21.74 10.10
C PRO A 118 21.76 -23.24 10.20
N HIS A 119 20.81 -23.73 9.41
CA HIS A 119 20.48 -25.15 9.30
C HIS A 119 20.67 -25.63 7.85
N CYS A 120 20.96 -26.89 7.69
CA CYS A 120 21.03 -27.52 6.39
C CYS A 120 19.64 -27.55 5.74
N PRO A 121 19.46 -26.99 4.54
CA PRO A 121 18.16 -26.97 3.86
C PRO A 121 17.60 -28.35 3.51
N ASP A 122 18.45 -29.39 3.40
CA ASP A 122 18.06 -30.74 3.03
C ASP A 122 17.84 -31.66 4.23
N HIS A 123 18.59 -31.45 5.33
CA HIS A 123 18.54 -32.31 6.51
C HIS A 123 17.98 -31.65 7.76
N GLY A 124 17.78 -30.31 7.75
CA GLY A 124 17.28 -29.57 8.92
C GLY A 124 18.26 -29.52 10.11
N LEU A 125 19.47 -30.04 9.96
CA LEU A 125 20.49 -30.07 11.03
C LEU A 125 21.15 -28.70 11.20
N PRO A 126 21.43 -28.25 12.44
CA PRO A 126 22.15 -27.00 12.65
C PRO A 126 23.56 -27.13 12.06
N LEU A 127 24.02 -26.05 11.44
CA LEU A 127 25.37 -25.92 10.90
C LEU A 127 26.20 -25.13 11.92
N GLU A 128 27.27 -25.78 12.42
CA GLU A 128 28.17 -25.14 13.39
C GLU A 128 29.54 -24.91 12.76
N ALA A 129 30.09 -23.73 13.00
CA ALA A 129 31.47 -23.42 12.71
C ALA A 129 32.29 -23.50 13.99
N MET A 130 33.32 -24.31 13.98
CA MET A 130 34.20 -24.49 15.13
C MET A 130 35.55 -23.77 14.91
N SER A 131 36.05 -23.08 15.92
CA SER A 131 37.42 -22.60 15.91
C SER A 131 38.41 -23.78 16.05
N VAL A 132 39.65 -23.57 15.60
CA VAL A 132 40.69 -24.60 15.75
C VAL A 132 40.84 -24.99 17.20
N SER A 133 40.81 -24.09 18.15
CA SER A 133 40.85 -24.39 19.60
C SER A 133 39.72 -25.32 20.02
N GLN A 134 38.47 -25.07 19.57
CA GLN A 134 37.33 -25.92 19.90
C GLN A 134 37.46 -27.32 19.29
N MET A 135 38.01 -27.42 18.06
CA MET A 135 38.29 -28.71 17.41
C MET A 135 39.31 -29.50 18.17
N VAL A 136 40.37 -28.82 18.65
CA VAL A 136 41.40 -29.43 19.53
C VAL A 136 40.82 -29.89 20.85
N ASP A 137 40.05 -29.05 21.53
CA ASP A 137 39.38 -29.41 22.81
C ASP A 137 38.48 -30.62 22.63
N HIS A 138 37.73 -30.68 21.51
CA HIS A 138 36.88 -31.82 21.21
C HIS A 138 37.67 -33.11 20.95
N ALA A 139 38.81 -33.01 20.22
CA ALA A 139 39.69 -34.14 20.00
C ALA A 139 40.39 -34.61 21.28
N LEU A 140 40.80 -33.72 22.16
CA LEU A 140 41.38 -34.02 23.49
C LEU A 140 40.39 -34.56 24.48
N ALA A 141 39.10 -34.31 24.32
CA ALA A 141 38.03 -34.89 25.16
C ALA A 141 37.80 -36.39 24.89
N LEU A 142 38.41 -36.98 23.84
CA LEU A 142 38.39 -38.40 23.56
C LEU A 142 39.24 -39.14 24.61
N PRO A 143 39.02 -40.44 24.83
CA PRO A 143 39.79 -41.22 25.78
C PRO A 143 41.31 -41.14 25.52
N THR A 144 42.08 -41.02 26.60
CA THR A 144 43.56 -40.96 26.49
C THR A 144 44.11 -42.19 25.76
N ASP A 145 45.16 -42.03 24.97
CA ASP A 145 45.79 -43.05 24.09
C ASP A 145 44.97 -43.50 22.90
N THR A 146 43.77 -42.91 22.64
CA THR A 146 43.02 -43.12 21.40
C THR A 146 43.91 -42.80 20.20
N ARG A 147 44.06 -43.72 19.24
CA ARG A 147 44.79 -43.48 17.99
C ARG A 147 43.94 -42.68 17.02
N LEU A 148 44.32 -41.43 16.78
CA LEU A 148 43.58 -40.49 15.92
C LEU A 148 44.31 -40.22 14.63
N MET A 149 43.60 -40.16 13.53
CA MET A 149 44.08 -39.75 12.23
C MET A 149 43.33 -38.47 11.79
N ILE A 150 44.10 -37.40 11.53
CA ILE A 150 43.54 -36.12 11.05
C ILE A 150 43.63 -36.14 9.53
N LEU A 151 42.48 -35.83 8.89
CA LEU A 151 42.31 -35.89 7.45
C LEU A 151 41.75 -34.58 6.88
N ALA A 152 42.15 -34.26 5.67
CA ALA A 152 41.54 -33.18 4.89
C ALA A 152 40.66 -33.80 3.78
N PRO A 153 39.33 -33.69 3.82
CA PRO A 153 38.41 -34.22 2.82
C PRO A 153 38.41 -33.35 1.55
N VAL A 154 39.20 -33.73 0.54
CA VAL A 154 39.38 -32.96 -0.72
C VAL A 154 38.38 -33.34 -1.81
N VAL A 155 37.92 -34.60 -1.83
CA VAL A 155 36.87 -35.07 -2.76
C VAL A 155 35.80 -35.82 -1.98
N ALA A 156 34.53 -35.40 -2.10
CA ALA A 156 33.40 -36.10 -1.49
C ALA A 156 32.40 -36.56 -2.56
N ASP A 157 32.21 -37.86 -2.68
CA ASP A 157 31.21 -38.53 -3.53
C ASP A 157 31.17 -38.01 -5.00
N ARG A 158 32.36 -37.83 -5.64
CA ARG A 158 32.48 -37.33 -7.02
C ARG A 158 32.98 -38.41 -7.97
N LYS A 159 32.42 -38.39 -9.19
CA LYS A 159 32.91 -39.27 -10.31
C LYS A 159 34.19 -38.71 -10.90
N GLY A 160 35.10 -39.60 -11.37
CA GLY A 160 36.29 -39.21 -12.06
C GLY A 160 37.55 -39.91 -11.53
N GLU A 161 38.61 -39.98 -12.34
CA GLU A 161 39.90 -40.63 -12.01
C GLU A 161 40.77 -39.77 -11.08
N GLN A 162 40.46 -38.48 -10.87
CA GLN A 162 41.18 -37.53 -10.01
C GLN A 162 42.70 -37.43 -10.23
N LEU A 163 43.19 -37.71 -11.44
CA LEU A 163 44.63 -37.79 -11.75
C LEU A 163 45.38 -36.48 -11.53
N GLU A 164 44.76 -35.35 -11.90
CA GLU A 164 45.35 -34.02 -11.74
C GLU A 164 45.48 -33.67 -10.24
N LEU A 165 44.44 -33.96 -9.44
CA LEU A 165 44.46 -33.75 -8.00
C LEU A 165 45.54 -34.59 -7.33
N PHE A 166 45.72 -35.86 -7.72
CA PHE A 166 46.78 -36.71 -7.17
C PHE A 166 48.18 -36.20 -7.51
N ALA A 167 48.40 -35.70 -8.72
CA ALA A 167 49.63 -35.08 -9.10
C ALA A 167 49.93 -33.79 -8.31
N GLU A 168 48.92 -32.96 -8.07
CA GLU A 168 49.03 -31.75 -7.26
C GLU A 168 49.34 -32.07 -5.80
N LEU A 169 48.62 -33.00 -5.16
CA LEU A 169 48.88 -33.40 -3.80
C LEU A 169 50.26 -34.03 -3.60
N ARG A 170 50.74 -34.78 -4.57
CA ARG A 170 52.13 -35.32 -4.61
C ARG A 170 53.15 -34.19 -4.68
N ALA A 171 52.92 -33.17 -5.51
CA ALA A 171 53.82 -32.02 -5.64
C ALA A 171 53.85 -31.18 -4.35
N GLN A 172 52.78 -31.15 -3.58
CA GLN A 172 52.69 -30.51 -2.26
C GLN A 172 53.35 -31.30 -1.15
N GLY A 173 53.84 -32.54 -1.42
CA GLY A 173 54.61 -33.33 -0.47
C GLY A 173 53.79 -34.25 0.43
N PHE A 174 52.52 -34.49 0.16
CA PHE A 174 51.70 -35.41 0.93
C PHE A 174 52.12 -36.87 0.61
N VAL A 175 52.18 -37.70 1.65
CA VAL A 175 52.68 -39.08 1.58
C VAL A 175 51.56 -40.10 1.48
N ARG A 176 50.37 -39.81 2.07
CA ARG A 176 49.27 -40.75 2.18
C ARG A 176 47.91 -40.11 1.89
N LEU A 177 47.08 -40.87 1.18
CA LEU A 177 45.67 -40.51 0.93
C LEU A 177 44.79 -41.65 1.40
N ARG A 178 43.58 -41.29 1.90
CA ARG A 178 42.50 -42.24 2.16
C ARG A 178 41.53 -42.17 0.97
N VAL A 179 41.37 -43.25 0.27
CA VAL A 179 40.42 -43.37 -0.84
C VAL A 179 39.39 -44.42 -0.51
N ASP A 180 38.12 -44.05 -0.55
CA ASP A 180 36.99 -44.92 -0.23
C ASP A 180 37.19 -45.67 1.11
N ALA A 181 37.54 -44.93 2.19
CA ALA A 181 37.83 -45.38 3.53
C ALA A 181 39.12 -46.21 3.69
N THR A 182 39.89 -46.50 2.61
CA THR A 182 41.15 -47.24 2.69
C THR A 182 42.34 -46.31 2.49
N VAL A 183 43.36 -46.46 3.36
CA VAL A 183 44.59 -45.64 3.30
C VAL A 183 45.62 -46.24 2.35
N TYR A 184 46.12 -45.43 1.46
CA TYR A 184 47.17 -45.79 0.50
C TYR A 184 48.36 -44.82 0.56
N ASP A 185 49.54 -45.30 0.28
CA ASP A 185 50.66 -44.41 0.00
C ASP A 185 50.43 -43.74 -1.38
N ILE A 186 50.79 -42.49 -1.53
CA ILE A 186 50.50 -41.69 -2.73
C ILE A 186 51.12 -42.28 -4.02
N ASP A 187 52.21 -43.01 -3.86
CA ASP A 187 52.90 -43.70 -4.98
C ASP A 187 52.24 -45.02 -5.38
N SER A 188 51.33 -45.55 -4.54
CA SER A 188 50.65 -46.84 -4.76
C SER A 188 49.12 -46.72 -4.82
N LEU A 189 48.61 -45.59 -5.30
CA LEU A 189 47.18 -45.33 -5.41
C LEU A 189 46.48 -46.24 -6.42
N PRO A 190 45.31 -46.78 -6.13
CA PRO A 190 44.53 -47.54 -7.09
C PRO A 190 44.01 -46.65 -8.23
N LYS A 191 43.86 -47.20 -9.42
CA LYS A 191 43.19 -46.50 -10.52
C LYS A 191 41.69 -46.37 -10.22
N LEU A 192 41.22 -45.15 -10.10
CA LEU A 192 39.79 -44.88 -9.82
C LEU A 192 38.95 -45.08 -11.09
N ALA A 193 37.75 -45.62 -10.92
CA ALA A 193 36.83 -45.84 -12.02
C ALA A 193 36.12 -44.52 -12.40
N LYS A 194 36.15 -44.12 -13.67
CA LYS A 194 35.52 -42.90 -14.21
C LYS A 194 34.03 -42.78 -13.89
N THR A 195 33.33 -43.92 -13.81
CA THR A 195 31.86 -43.97 -13.68
C THR A 195 31.38 -44.12 -12.22
N LYS A 196 32.27 -44.47 -11.30
CA LYS A 196 31.93 -44.58 -9.86
C LYS A 196 32.23 -43.28 -9.14
N LYS A 197 31.50 -43.04 -8.08
CA LYS A 197 31.76 -41.96 -7.14
C LYS A 197 32.84 -42.40 -6.14
N HIS A 198 33.75 -41.51 -5.86
CA HIS A 198 34.88 -41.75 -4.97
C HIS A 198 34.97 -40.62 -3.94
N THR A 199 35.45 -40.96 -2.75
CA THR A 199 35.81 -40.00 -1.68
C THR A 199 37.31 -40.08 -1.47
N VAL A 200 37.98 -38.91 -1.46
CA VAL A 200 39.44 -38.83 -1.27
C VAL A 200 39.72 -37.85 -0.13
N ASP A 201 40.46 -38.30 0.84
CA ASP A 201 40.91 -37.51 1.98
C ASP A 201 42.47 -37.55 2.02
N VAL A 202 43.07 -36.40 2.30
CA VAL A 202 44.51 -36.29 2.54
C VAL A 202 44.82 -36.61 3.98
N VAL A 203 45.72 -37.54 4.27
CA VAL A 203 46.16 -37.83 5.63
C VAL A 203 47.17 -36.76 6.06
N ILE A 204 46.74 -35.90 7.00
CA ILE A 204 47.59 -34.83 7.50
C ILE A 204 48.48 -35.32 8.65
N ASP A 205 47.88 -35.97 9.65
CA ASP A 205 48.66 -36.47 10.79
C ASP A 205 48.05 -37.75 11.38
N ARG A 206 48.89 -38.50 12.13
CA ARG A 206 48.48 -39.66 12.93
C ARG A 206 49.11 -39.56 14.29
N LEU A 207 48.32 -39.45 15.36
CA LEU A 207 48.77 -39.23 16.71
C LEU A 207 47.96 -40.04 17.72
N LYS A 208 48.43 -40.10 18.96
CA LYS A 208 47.66 -40.55 20.09
C LYS A 208 47.18 -39.38 20.91
N VAL A 209 45.93 -39.43 21.35
CA VAL A 209 45.35 -38.39 22.21
C VAL A 209 46.11 -38.35 23.55
N LYS A 210 46.77 -37.21 23.81
CA LYS A 210 47.46 -36.91 25.07
C LYS A 210 47.33 -35.41 25.35
N GLU A 211 47.35 -35.01 26.63
CA GLU A 211 47.23 -33.61 27.02
C GLU A 211 48.33 -32.69 26.46
N ASP A 212 49.51 -33.22 26.21
CA ASP A 212 50.66 -32.52 25.69
C ASP A 212 50.64 -32.28 24.13
N GLN A 213 49.59 -32.78 23.44
CA GLN A 213 49.52 -32.73 21.98
C GLN A 213 48.69 -31.53 21.46
N HIS A 214 48.37 -30.58 22.31
CA HIS A 214 47.49 -29.42 21.96
C HIS A 214 48.01 -28.65 20.73
N GLN A 215 49.31 -28.26 20.73
CA GLN A 215 49.90 -27.51 19.63
C GLN A 215 49.93 -28.28 18.33
N ARG A 216 50.32 -29.56 18.39
CA ARG A 216 50.38 -30.46 17.21
C ARG A 216 49.02 -30.69 16.59
N LEU A 217 47.97 -30.90 17.43
CA LEU A 217 46.60 -30.98 16.93
C LEU A 217 46.14 -29.70 16.26
N ALA A 218 46.48 -28.53 16.84
CA ALA A 218 46.10 -27.23 16.25
C ALA A 218 46.75 -27.06 14.86
N GLU A 219 48.05 -27.33 14.71
CA GLU A 219 48.76 -27.26 13.45
C GLU A 219 48.20 -28.27 12.41
N SER A 220 47.84 -29.49 12.86
CA SER A 220 47.24 -30.52 12.01
C SER A 220 45.84 -30.12 11.53
N PHE A 221 45.00 -29.56 12.43
CA PHE A 221 43.68 -29.04 12.03
C PHE A 221 43.80 -27.82 11.11
N GLU A 222 44.68 -26.86 11.37
CA GLU A 222 44.90 -25.72 10.50
C GLU A 222 45.31 -26.16 9.09
N THR A 223 46.19 -27.16 9.01
CA THR A 223 46.63 -27.72 7.72
C THR A 223 45.45 -28.43 7.01
N ALA A 224 44.68 -29.24 7.73
CA ALA A 224 43.51 -29.90 7.17
C ALA A 224 42.49 -28.91 6.63
N LEU A 225 42.15 -27.87 7.43
CA LEU A 225 41.20 -26.81 7.05
C LEU A 225 41.64 -26.04 5.81
N ARG A 226 42.94 -25.77 5.68
CA ARG A 226 43.52 -25.06 4.51
C ARG A 226 43.34 -25.83 3.22
N HIS A 227 43.55 -27.17 3.24
CA HIS A 227 43.49 -28.02 2.07
C HIS A 227 42.11 -28.53 1.71
N ALA A 228 41.20 -28.56 2.66
CA ALA A 228 39.83 -29.05 2.42
C ALA A 228 38.76 -27.97 2.53
N ASP A 229 39.10 -26.72 2.14
CA ASP A 229 38.16 -25.59 2.12
C ASP A 229 37.40 -25.38 3.43
N GLY A 230 38.15 -25.41 4.57
CA GLY A 230 37.62 -25.19 5.91
C GLY A 230 37.01 -26.43 6.57
N ARG A 231 37.27 -27.63 6.06
CA ARG A 231 36.82 -28.90 6.64
C ARG A 231 38.01 -29.75 7.12
N ALA A 232 37.79 -30.42 8.24
CA ALA A 232 38.75 -31.39 8.74
C ALA A 232 37.99 -32.63 9.29
N LEU A 233 38.58 -33.80 9.17
CA LEU A 233 38.00 -35.06 9.64
C LEU A 233 38.97 -35.72 10.61
N ALA A 234 38.54 -36.07 11.80
CA ALA A 234 39.32 -36.86 12.72
C ALA A 234 38.73 -38.26 12.82
N VAL A 235 39.53 -39.28 12.56
CA VAL A 235 39.08 -40.69 12.58
C VAL A 235 39.78 -41.45 13.67
N GLU A 236 39.00 -42.07 14.54
CA GLU A 236 39.52 -43.02 15.51
C GLU A 236 39.97 -44.30 14.81
N MET A 237 41.24 -44.53 14.76
CA MET A 237 41.79 -45.64 13.98
C MET A 237 41.42 -47.04 14.45
N ASP A 238 40.97 -47.17 15.74
CA ASP A 238 40.59 -48.42 16.33
C ASP A 238 39.12 -48.76 16.16
N SER A 239 38.26 -47.77 16.29
CA SER A 239 36.78 -47.88 16.18
C SER A 239 36.26 -47.57 14.76
N GLY A 240 37.04 -46.85 13.98
CA GLY A 240 36.61 -46.33 12.70
C GLY A 240 35.61 -45.18 12.77
N LYS A 241 35.35 -44.66 13.99
CA LYS A 241 34.41 -43.52 14.18
C LYS A 241 35.00 -42.24 13.63
N GLU A 242 34.19 -41.53 12.88
CA GLU A 242 34.55 -40.29 12.21
C GLU A 242 33.95 -39.08 12.96
N HIS A 243 34.75 -38.04 13.19
CA HIS A 243 34.37 -36.74 13.73
C HIS A 243 34.68 -35.68 12.68
N LEU A 244 33.63 -35.15 12.04
CA LEU A 244 33.77 -34.08 11.04
C LEU A 244 33.77 -32.75 11.75
N PHE A 245 34.77 -31.94 11.47
CA PHE A 245 34.92 -30.57 11.95
C PHE A 245 34.88 -29.62 10.77
N SER A 246 34.34 -28.42 10.99
CA SER A 246 34.34 -27.38 9.98
C SER A 246 34.60 -26.00 10.63
N SER A 247 35.46 -25.23 10.03
CA SER A 247 35.64 -23.80 10.34
C SER A 247 34.59 -22.95 9.64
N LYS A 248 33.78 -23.54 8.74
CA LYS A 248 32.63 -22.95 8.08
C LYS A 248 31.37 -23.65 8.54
N PHE A 249 30.22 -23.00 8.37
CA PHE A 249 28.93 -23.62 8.66
C PHE A 249 28.66 -24.77 7.65
N ALA A 250 28.89 -25.99 8.04
CA ALA A 250 28.77 -27.14 7.14
C ALA A 250 27.89 -28.26 7.71
N CYS A 251 27.11 -28.91 6.82
CA CYS A 251 26.29 -30.06 7.16
C CYS A 251 27.12 -31.33 7.26
N PRO A 252 27.05 -32.09 8.33
CA PRO A 252 27.80 -33.34 8.50
C PRO A 252 27.35 -34.45 7.54
N VAL A 253 26.14 -34.37 6.98
CA VAL A 253 25.57 -35.41 6.13
C VAL A 253 25.83 -35.17 4.64
N CYS A 254 25.56 -33.99 4.12
CA CYS A 254 25.60 -33.68 2.68
C CYS A 254 26.74 -32.74 2.29
N SER A 255 27.55 -32.29 3.24
CA SER A 255 28.60 -31.30 3.02
C SER A 255 28.13 -29.94 2.48
N TYR A 256 26.83 -29.67 2.55
CA TYR A 256 26.32 -28.34 2.26
C TYR A 256 26.95 -27.34 3.24
N SER A 257 27.53 -26.26 2.74
CA SER A 257 28.22 -25.29 3.58
C SER A 257 27.87 -23.86 3.24
N LEU A 258 27.77 -23.02 4.28
CA LEU A 258 27.69 -21.57 4.19
C LEU A 258 29.06 -20.98 4.52
N GLN A 259 29.53 -20.03 3.70
CA GLN A 259 30.83 -19.41 3.93
C GLN A 259 30.79 -18.48 5.15
N GLU A 260 29.83 -17.57 5.18
CA GLU A 260 29.64 -16.59 6.25
C GLU A 260 28.18 -16.11 6.31
N LEU A 261 27.69 -15.77 7.52
CA LEU A 261 26.41 -15.12 7.71
C LEU A 261 26.58 -13.61 7.66
N GLU A 262 26.42 -13.02 6.47
CA GLU A 262 26.43 -11.56 6.29
C GLU A 262 25.02 -10.98 6.31
N PRO A 263 24.82 -9.73 6.75
CA PRO A 263 23.52 -9.06 6.68
C PRO A 263 22.94 -8.96 5.26
N ARG A 264 23.78 -8.96 4.23
CA ARG A 264 23.39 -8.95 2.81
C ARG A 264 22.63 -10.23 2.40
N LEU A 265 22.93 -11.37 3.01
CA LEU A 265 22.24 -12.64 2.78
C LEU A 265 20.73 -12.57 3.12
N PHE A 266 20.38 -11.72 4.07
CA PHE A 266 18.99 -11.53 4.53
C PHE A 266 18.28 -10.34 3.86
N SER A 267 18.86 -9.76 2.81
CA SER A 267 18.26 -8.66 2.06
C SER A 267 17.67 -9.15 0.75
N PHE A 268 16.37 -9.05 0.61
CA PHE A 268 15.69 -9.33 -0.66
C PHE A 268 15.90 -8.22 -1.73
N ASN A 269 16.52 -7.08 -1.35
CA ASN A 269 16.93 -6.02 -2.26
C ASN A 269 18.38 -6.19 -2.76
N ASN A 270 19.09 -7.21 -2.28
CA ASN A 270 20.47 -7.51 -2.67
C ASN A 270 20.52 -8.85 -3.42
N PRO A 271 21.22 -8.97 -4.55
CA PRO A 271 21.34 -10.22 -5.31
C PRO A 271 21.86 -11.42 -4.50
N MET A 272 22.65 -11.16 -3.44
CA MET A 272 23.13 -12.23 -2.54
C MET A 272 22.02 -12.85 -1.70
N GLY A 273 20.99 -12.10 -1.37
CA GLY A 273 19.90 -12.55 -0.50
C GLY A 273 18.58 -12.77 -1.22
N ALA A 274 18.38 -12.14 -2.37
CA ALA A 274 17.15 -12.22 -3.15
C ALA A 274 16.94 -13.61 -3.76
N CYS A 275 15.71 -14.10 -3.75
CA CYS A 275 15.32 -15.29 -4.50
C CYS A 275 15.58 -15.09 -6.00
N PRO A 276 16.34 -15.95 -6.67
CA PRO A 276 16.74 -15.76 -8.07
C PRO A 276 15.57 -15.86 -9.05
N SER A 277 14.48 -16.57 -8.70
CA SER A 277 13.30 -16.74 -9.56
C SER A 277 12.39 -15.53 -9.59
N CYS A 278 12.35 -14.72 -8.54
CA CYS A 278 11.47 -13.54 -8.44
C CYS A 278 12.23 -12.24 -8.12
N ASP A 279 13.55 -12.26 -8.16
CA ASP A 279 14.41 -11.10 -7.85
C ASP A 279 14.03 -10.40 -6.52
N GLY A 280 13.63 -11.20 -5.52
CA GLY A 280 13.24 -10.69 -4.20
C GLY A 280 11.84 -10.09 -4.11
N LEU A 281 11.01 -10.19 -5.15
CA LEU A 281 9.63 -9.69 -5.13
C LEU A 281 8.67 -10.59 -4.34
N GLY A 282 9.01 -11.88 -4.18
CA GLY A 282 8.15 -12.88 -3.51
C GLY A 282 7.00 -13.39 -4.38
N GLN A 283 6.73 -12.73 -5.49
CA GLN A 283 5.66 -13.06 -6.42
C GLN A 283 6.15 -12.96 -7.86
N ILE A 284 5.48 -13.66 -8.75
CA ILE A 284 5.72 -13.60 -10.18
C ILE A 284 4.47 -13.14 -10.90
N GLN A 285 4.66 -12.31 -11.92
CA GLN A 285 3.57 -11.90 -12.81
C GLN A 285 3.31 -13.01 -13.83
N PHE A 286 2.05 -13.23 -14.13
CA PHE A 286 1.63 -14.16 -15.18
C PHE A 286 0.36 -13.64 -15.84
N PHE A 287 0.15 -14.01 -17.11
CA PHE A 287 -1.12 -13.75 -17.76
C PHE A 287 -2.16 -14.74 -17.25
N ASP A 288 -3.19 -14.21 -16.61
CA ASP A 288 -4.21 -15.01 -15.95
C ASP A 288 -5.24 -15.50 -16.97
N PRO A 289 -5.40 -16.82 -17.15
CA PRO A 289 -6.40 -17.38 -18.05
C PRO A 289 -7.82 -16.87 -17.81
N ILE A 290 -8.18 -16.60 -16.54
CA ILE A 290 -9.50 -16.08 -16.16
C ILE A 290 -9.69 -14.65 -16.68
N ARG A 291 -8.65 -13.82 -16.63
CA ARG A 291 -8.69 -12.46 -17.18
C ARG A 291 -8.61 -12.41 -18.70
N VAL A 292 -7.90 -13.36 -19.30
CA VAL A 292 -7.77 -13.49 -20.75
C VAL A 292 -9.09 -13.95 -21.36
N VAL A 293 -9.75 -14.95 -20.76
CA VAL A 293 -11.09 -15.40 -21.14
C VAL A 293 -12.13 -14.59 -20.36
N ALA A 294 -12.36 -13.36 -20.82
CA ALA A 294 -13.24 -12.44 -20.10
C ALA A 294 -14.71 -12.89 -20.02
N TYR A 295 -15.19 -13.64 -21.02
CA TYR A 295 -16.57 -14.07 -21.14
C TYR A 295 -16.69 -15.56 -21.50
N PRO A 296 -16.44 -16.48 -20.54
CA PRO A 296 -16.37 -17.93 -20.81
C PRO A 296 -17.68 -18.54 -21.33
N HIS A 297 -18.83 -17.90 -21.03
CA HIS A 297 -20.16 -18.31 -21.52
C HIS A 297 -20.42 -17.94 -22.99
N LEU A 298 -19.60 -17.04 -23.59
CA LEU A 298 -19.66 -16.69 -24.99
C LEU A 298 -18.80 -17.66 -25.82
N SER A 299 -19.12 -17.73 -27.12
CA SER A 299 -18.31 -18.46 -28.10
C SER A 299 -17.07 -17.65 -28.49
N LEU A 300 -16.08 -18.32 -29.11
CA LEU A 300 -14.89 -17.64 -29.66
C LEU A 300 -15.29 -16.57 -30.71
N ALA A 301 -16.33 -16.84 -31.48
CA ALA A 301 -16.83 -15.92 -32.51
C ALA A 301 -17.53 -14.69 -31.92
N GLU A 302 -18.15 -14.81 -30.76
CA GLU A 302 -18.85 -13.73 -30.04
C GLU A 302 -17.94 -12.91 -29.12
N GLY A 303 -16.72 -13.36 -28.90
CA GLY A 303 -15.74 -12.63 -28.13
C GLY A 303 -15.49 -13.13 -26.72
N ALA A 304 -15.52 -14.44 -26.50
CA ALA A 304 -15.09 -15.07 -25.25
C ALA A 304 -13.71 -14.55 -24.80
N ILE A 305 -12.82 -14.32 -25.77
CA ILE A 305 -11.49 -13.77 -25.56
C ILE A 305 -11.40 -12.40 -26.25
N LYS A 306 -11.29 -11.35 -25.45
CA LYS A 306 -11.30 -9.95 -25.92
C LYS A 306 -10.12 -9.68 -26.86
N GLY A 307 -10.44 -9.11 -28.05
CA GLY A 307 -9.45 -8.83 -29.08
C GLY A 307 -9.09 -10.01 -30.00
N TRP A 308 -9.70 -11.21 -29.79
CA TRP A 308 -9.58 -12.41 -30.61
C TRP A 308 -10.95 -12.81 -31.19
N ASP A 309 -11.78 -11.84 -31.47
CA ASP A 309 -13.12 -12.00 -32.05
C ASP A 309 -13.18 -11.48 -33.48
N LYS A 310 -14.38 -11.60 -34.11
CA LYS A 310 -14.64 -11.18 -35.50
C LYS A 310 -14.27 -9.72 -35.82
N ARG A 311 -14.15 -8.86 -34.82
CA ARG A 311 -13.73 -7.45 -35.01
C ARG A 311 -12.23 -7.35 -35.33
N ASN A 312 -11.42 -8.31 -34.91
CA ASN A 312 -10.01 -8.41 -35.25
C ASN A 312 -9.79 -9.55 -36.24
N GLN A 313 -9.88 -9.26 -37.53
CA GLN A 313 -9.82 -10.26 -38.60
C GLN A 313 -8.56 -11.11 -38.57
N PHE A 314 -7.40 -10.54 -38.22
CA PHE A 314 -6.13 -11.27 -38.20
C PHE A 314 -6.14 -12.39 -37.14
N TYR A 315 -6.47 -12.05 -35.89
CA TYR A 315 -6.49 -13.05 -34.82
C TYR A 315 -7.65 -14.00 -34.93
N PHE A 316 -8.78 -13.54 -35.42
CA PHE A 316 -9.97 -14.42 -35.62
C PHE A 316 -9.72 -15.47 -36.72
N GLN A 317 -9.04 -15.12 -37.81
CA GLN A 317 -8.65 -16.09 -38.86
C GLN A 317 -7.68 -17.16 -38.33
N MET A 318 -6.80 -16.82 -37.39
CA MET A 318 -5.97 -17.82 -36.73
C MET A 318 -6.83 -18.78 -35.92
N LEU A 319 -7.81 -18.29 -35.16
CA LEU A 319 -8.75 -19.14 -34.41
C LEU A 319 -9.62 -20.00 -35.34
N GLU A 320 -10.10 -19.47 -36.49
CA GLU A 320 -10.83 -20.24 -37.50
C GLU A 320 -9.95 -21.37 -38.10
N SER A 321 -8.69 -21.10 -38.38
CA SER A 321 -7.76 -22.11 -38.88
C SER A 321 -7.49 -23.19 -37.83
N LEU A 322 -7.34 -22.80 -36.57
CA LEU A 322 -7.22 -23.72 -35.44
C LEU A 322 -8.47 -24.58 -35.25
N ALA A 323 -9.65 -23.93 -35.31
CA ALA A 323 -10.93 -24.58 -35.21
C ALA A 323 -11.16 -25.62 -36.33
N ALA A 324 -10.79 -25.28 -37.56
CA ALA A 324 -10.85 -26.20 -38.69
C ALA A 324 -9.91 -27.42 -38.54
N HIS A 325 -8.71 -27.21 -37.95
CA HIS A 325 -7.75 -28.29 -37.72
C HIS A 325 -8.23 -29.28 -36.67
N TYR A 326 -8.76 -28.79 -35.55
CA TYR A 326 -9.23 -29.62 -34.43
C TYR A 326 -10.72 -29.96 -34.49
N SER A 327 -11.41 -29.60 -35.58
CA SER A 327 -12.88 -29.79 -35.73
C SER A 327 -13.67 -29.15 -34.59
N ILE A 328 -13.29 -27.93 -34.18
CA ILE A 328 -13.95 -27.16 -33.13
C ILE A 328 -15.11 -26.36 -33.75
N ASP A 329 -16.30 -26.46 -33.16
CA ASP A 329 -17.38 -25.53 -33.46
C ASP A 329 -17.16 -24.19 -32.75
N THR A 330 -16.91 -23.14 -33.53
CA THR A 330 -16.67 -21.79 -33.03
C THR A 330 -17.90 -21.11 -32.45
N SER A 331 -19.07 -21.71 -32.57
CA SER A 331 -20.35 -21.23 -32.01
C SER A 331 -20.60 -21.72 -30.57
N VAL A 332 -19.87 -22.75 -30.13
CA VAL A 332 -19.96 -23.29 -28.77
C VAL A 332 -19.29 -22.35 -27.79
N SER A 333 -19.88 -22.16 -26.60
CA SER A 333 -19.28 -21.37 -25.53
C SER A 333 -17.87 -21.86 -25.16
N PHE A 334 -16.96 -20.97 -24.77
CA PHE A 334 -15.61 -21.38 -24.43
C PHE A 334 -15.55 -22.38 -23.27
N GLU A 335 -16.42 -22.24 -22.27
CA GLU A 335 -16.55 -23.19 -21.15
C GLU A 335 -17.09 -24.56 -21.59
N GLY A 336 -17.88 -24.62 -22.65
CA GLY A 336 -18.38 -25.86 -23.25
C GLY A 336 -17.37 -26.63 -24.09
N LEU A 337 -16.21 -26.01 -24.39
CA LEU A 337 -15.15 -26.70 -25.14
C LEU A 337 -14.42 -27.72 -24.23
N PRO A 338 -13.99 -28.87 -24.79
CA PRO A 338 -13.13 -29.83 -24.07
C PRO A 338 -11.88 -29.19 -23.49
N GLU A 339 -11.45 -29.62 -22.29
CA GLU A 339 -10.33 -29.05 -21.57
C GLU A 339 -9.02 -29.05 -22.36
N ASN A 340 -8.74 -30.11 -23.11
CA ASN A 340 -7.55 -30.20 -23.98
C ASN A 340 -7.56 -29.10 -25.06
N LEU A 341 -8.71 -28.80 -25.65
CA LEU A 341 -8.82 -27.75 -26.67
C LEU A 341 -8.70 -26.36 -26.06
N ARG A 342 -9.28 -26.11 -24.88
CA ARG A 342 -9.09 -24.88 -24.13
C ARG A 342 -7.62 -24.64 -23.81
N LYS A 343 -6.88 -25.69 -23.42
CA LYS A 343 -5.42 -25.62 -23.18
C LYS A 343 -4.65 -25.28 -24.46
N ILE A 344 -5.00 -25.88 -25.60
CA ILE A 344 -4.34 -25.58 -26.88
C ILE A 344 -4.58 -24.12 -27.27
N ILE A 345 -5.81 -23.62 -27.15
CA ILE A 345 -6.14 -22.24 -27.48
C ILE A 345 -5.33 -21.26 -26.60
N LEU A 346 -5.22 -21.54 -25.32
CA LEU A 346 -4.51 -20.66 -24.38
C LEU A 346 -2.99 -20.78 -24.44
N TYR A 347 -2.45 -22.00 -24.49
CA TYR A 347 -1.01 -22.25 -24.33
C TYR A 347 -0.30 -22.78 -25.58
N GLY A 348 -1.05 -23.07 -26.65
CA GLY A 348 -0.50 -23.48 -27.94
C GLY A 348 -0.55 -24.98 -28.23
N SER A 349 -0.19 -25.33 -29.49
CA SER A 349 -0.21 -26.71 -30.01
C SER A 349 1.09 -27.47 -29.74
N GLY A 350 2.03 -26.93 -28.99
CA GLY A 350 3.36 -27.52 -28.79
C GLY A 350 4.15 -27.62 -30.09
N THR A 351 4.51 -28.84 -30.54
CA THR A 351 5.28 -29.07 -31.77
C THR A 351 4.40 -29.35 -32.99
N GLU A 352 3.10 -29.49 -32.81
CA GLU A 352 2.16 -29.82 -33.88
C GLU A 352 2.01 -28.65 -34.86
N GLN A 353 2.21 -28.96 -36.15
CA GLN A 353 2.16 -27.98 -37.25
C GLN A 353 0.73 -27.84 -37.77
N ILE A 354 0.21 -26.63 -37.75
CA ILE A 354 -1.13 -26.26 -38.16
C ILE A 354 -1.06 -25.36 -39.38
N LYS A 355 -1.92 -25.60 -40.37
CA LYS A 355 -2.04 -24.75 -41.57
C LYS A 355 -2.92 -23.54 -41.29
N PHE A 356 -2.32 -22.36 -41.19
CA PHE A 356 -3.00 -21.12 -41.00
C PHE A 356 -3.26 -20.41 -42.33
N LYS A 357 -4.46 -19.87 -42.47
CA LYS A 357 -4.86 -19.05 -43.63
C LYS A 357 -4.85 -17.58 -43.24
N TYR A 358 -4.06 -16.79 -43.93
CA TYR A 358 -3.93 -15.36 -43.73
C TYR A 358 -4.45 -14.56 -44.90
N LEU A 359 -5.03 -13.39 -44.60
CA LEU A 359 -5.38 -12.39 -45.59
C LEU A 359 -4.37 -11.25 -45.53
N SER A 360 -3.67 -10.96 -46.65
CA SER A 360 -2.80 -9.80 -46.73
C SER A 360 -3.62 -8.50 -46.77
N GLU A 361 -3.03 -7.36 -46.43
CA GLU A 361 -3.66 -6.04 -46.55
C GLU A 361 -4.15 -5.73 -47.98
N LYS A 362 -3.59 -6.42 -48.99
CA LYS A 362 -4.01 -6.33 -50.42
C LYS A 362 -5.07 -7.35 -50.80
N GLY A 363 -5.66 -8.08 -49.84
CA GLY A 363 -6.72 -9.08 -50.08
C GLY A 363 -6.24 -10.41 -50.65
N THR A 364 -4.92 -10.68 -50.76
CA THR A 364 -4.39 -11.95 -51.24
C THR A 364 -4.35 -12.97 -50.08
N ARG A 365 -4.93 -14.17 -50.32
CA ARG A 365 -4.86 -15.27 -49.34
C ARG A 365 -3.57 -16.05 -49.53
N PHE A 366 -2.89 -16.35 -48.41
CA PHE A 366 -1.73 -17.23 -48.37
C PHE A 366 -1.81 -18.19 -47.20
N GLU A 367 -1.22 -19.37 -47.33
CA GLU A 367 -1.19 -20.39 -46.29
C GLU A 367 0.22 -20.54 -45.73
N ARG A 368 0.33 -20.70 -44.43
CA ARG A 368 1.60 -20.97 -43.74
C ARG A 368 1.40 -22.04 -42.67
N SER A 369 2.27 -23.04 -42.67
CA SER A 369 2.26 -24.07 -41.63
C SER A 369 3.25 -23.73 -40.55
N HIS A 370 2.78 -23.66 -39.31
CA HIS A 370 3.60 -23.49 -38.11
C HIS A 370 2.82 -23.98 -36.87
N ALA A 371 3.52 -24.18 -35.76
CA ALA A 371 2.87 -24.47 -34.50
C ALA A 371 2.09 -23.24 -34.00
N PHE A 372 0.94 -23.45 -33.36
CA PHE A 372 0.20 -22.39 -32.72
C PHE A 372 0.87 -22.02 -31.40
N GLU A 373 1.25 -20.76 -31.28
CA GLU A 373 1.95 -20.25 -30.09
C GLU A 373 1.06 -20.29 -28.83
N GLY A 374 -0.24 -20.14 -28.97
CA GLY A 374 -1.18 -19.92 -27.87
C GLY A 374 -1.37 -18.44 -27.54
N ILE A 375 -2.56 -18.11 -27.03
CA ILE A 375 -2.95 -16.73 -26.80
C ILE A 375 -2.11 -16.14 -25.66
N ILE A 376 -1.93 -16.86 -24.54
CA ILE A 376 -1.16 -16.43 -23.39
C ILE A 376 0.31 -16.23 -23.75
N ASN A 377 0.93 -17.19 -24.42
CA ASN A 377 2.33 -17.07 -24.83
C ASN A 377 2.53 -15.93 -25.82
N SER A 378 1.58 -15.69 -26.73
CA SER A 378 1.60 -14.53 -27.63
C SER A 378 1.50 -13.20 -26.86
N MET A 379 0.66 -13.12 -25.82
CA MET A 379 0.54 -11.94 -24.96
C MET A 379 1.84 -11.71 -24.17
N GLU A 380 2.45 -12.78 -23.61
CA GLU A 380 3.73 -12.70 -22.90
C GLU A 380 4.85 -12.18 -23.79
N ARG A 381 4.98 -12.75 -24.99
CA ARG A 381 5.97 -12.28 -25.97
C ARG A 381 5.77 -10.82 -26.34
N ARG A 382 4.52 -10.43 -26.69
CA ARG A 382 4.18 -9.04 -27.04
C ARG A 382 4.44 -8.07 -25.91
N TYR A 383 4.15 -8.45 -24.66
CA TYR A 383 4.41 -7.63 -23.48
C TYR A 383 5.92 -7.42 -23.25
N ARG A 384 6.72 -8.47 -23.51
CA ARG A 384 8.18 -8.46 -23.33
C ARG A 384 8.91 -7.72 -24.45
N GLU A 385 8.48 -7.91 -25.71
CA GLU A 385 9.18 -7.43 -26.91
C GLU A 385 8.67 -6.07 -27.43
N SER A 386 7.49 -5.60 -27.01
CA SER A 386 6.94 -4.35 -27.52
C SER A 386 7.59 -3.13 -26.86
N ASP A 387 8.08 -2.19 -27.68
CA ASP A 387 8.54 -0.86 -27.24
C ASP A 387 7.38 0.14 -27.07
N SER A 388 6.17 -0.21 -27.52
CA SER A 388 5.00 0.64 -27.42
C SER A 388 4.39 0.59 -26.02
N LEU A 389 4.41 1.72 -25.29
CA LEU A 389 3.75 1.88 -24.00
C LEU A 389 2.27 1.56 -24.06
N SER A 390 1.57 1.98 -25.12
CA SER A 390 0.13 1.72 -25.31
C SER A 390 -0.17 0.21 -25.39
N VAL A 391 0.68 -0.58 -26.06
CA VAL A 391 0.51 -2.03 -26.15
C VAL A 391 0.76 -2.69 -24.80
N ARG A 392 1.78 -2.25 -24.06
CA ARG A 392 2.04 -2.74 -22.71
C ARG A 392 0.89 -2.41 -21.75
N ASP A 393 0.39 -1.18 -21.76
CA ASP A 393 -0.74 -0.75 -20.92
C ASP A 393 -2.01 -1.56 -21.20
N ASP A 394 -2.26 -1.89 -22.46
CA ASP A 394 -3.39 -2.76 -22.83
C ASP A 394 -3.22 -4.20 -22.33
N LEU A 395 -2.00 -4.72 -22.31
CA LEU A 395 -1.71 -6.08 -21.87
C LEU A 395 -1.64 -6.22 -20.35
N VAL A 396 -1.26 -5.17 -19.61
CA VAL A 396 -1.22 -5.16 -18.14
C VAL A 396 -2.55 -5.58 -17.50
N LYS A 397 -3.67 -5.30 -18.15
CA LYS A 397 -5.04 -5.65 -17.68
C LYS A 397 -5.24 -7.16 -17.49
N TYR A 398 -4.48 -7.98 -18.20
CA TYR A 398 -4.57 -9.44 -18.17
C TYR A 398 -3.54 -10.10 -17.26
N LEU A 399 -2.62 -9.28 -16.69
CA LEU A 399 -1.64 -9.77 -15.73
C LEU A 399 -2.26 -9.95 -14.35
N ASN A 400 -1.83 -11.01 -13.69
CA ASN A 400 -2.10 -11.28 -12.29
C ASN A 400 -0.80 -11.66 -11.57
N HIS A 401 -0.83 -11.73 -10.25
CA HIS A 401 0.31 -12.09 -9.44
C HIS A 401 0.03 -13.39 -8.69
N LYS A 402 1.03 -14.24 -8.60
CA LYS A 402 0.98 -15.44 -7.76
C LYS A 402 2.26 -15.56 -6.94
N PRO A 403 2.22 -16.20 -5.75
CA PRO A 403 3.42 -16.45 -4.98
C PRO A 403 4.49 -17.14 -5.83
N CYS A 404 5.73 -16.72 -5.67
CA CYS A 404 6.86 -17.34 -6.37
C CYS A 404 6.95 -18.84 -5.99
N PRO A 405 6.99 -19.78 -6.94
CA PRO A 405 6.99 -21.22 -6.62
C PRO A 405 8.25 -21.66 -5.87
N GLU A 406 9.38 -20.97 -6.04
CA GLU A 406 10.63 -21.32 -5.37
C GLU A 406 10.68 -20.81 -3.93
N CYS A 407 10.38 -19.53 -3.69
CA CYS A 407 10.44 -18.95 -2.35
C CYS A 407 9.09 -18.90 -1.62
N GLN A 408 7.99 -19.26 -2.28
CA GLN A 408 6.64 -19.29 -1.70
C GLN A 408 6.26 -17.96 -0.99
N GLY A 409 6.63 -16.83 -1.60
CA GLY A 409 6.37 -15.51 -1.05
C GLY A 409 7.44 -14.97 -0.11
N GLN A 410 8.39 -15.76 0.34
CA GLN A 410 9.39 -15.37 1.36
C GLN A 410 10.49 -14.42 0.84
N ARG A 411 10.55 -14.14 -0.46
CA ARG A 411 11.46 -13.19 -1.12
C ARG A 411 12.94 -13.55 -1.09
N LEU A 412 13.39 -14.39 -0.16
CA LEU A 412 14.79 -14.69 0.10
C LEU A 412 15.25 -16.00 -0.56
N ARG A 413 16.55 -16.10 -0.77
CA ARG A 413 17.23 -17.34 -1.18
C ARG A 413 17.05 -18.46 -0.18
N ARG A 414 17.23 -19.70 -0.66
CA ARG A 414 17.11 -20.92 0.13
C ARG A 414 18.00 -20.90 1.37
N GLU A 415 19.22 -20.40 1.25
CA GLU A 415 20.20 -20.31 2.33
C GLU A 415 19.71 -19.43 3.48
N ALA A 416 19.21 -18.24 3.15
CA ALA A 416 18.72 -17.28 4.13
C ALA A 416 17.45 -17.76 4.85
N ARG A 417 16.61 -18.56 4.17
CA ARG A 417 15.36 -19.10 4.72
C ARG A 417 15.56 -20.21 5.76
N HIS A 418 16.80 -20.72 5.91
CA HIS A 418 17.13 -21.79 6.85
C HIS A 418 18.07 -21.31 7.96
N VAL A 419 18.00 -20.03 8.31
CA VAL A 419 18.67 -19.47 9.48
C VAL A 419 17.63 -19.12 10.52
N PHE A 420 17.86 -19.53 11.77
CA PHE A 420 16.90 -19.43 12.86
C PHE A 420 17.44 -18.58 14.02
N VAL A 421 16.56 -17.78 14.62
CA VAL A 421 16.75 -17.10 15.90
C VAL A 421 15.54 -17.44 16.77
N GLY A 422 15.76 -17.99 17.95
CA GLY A 422 14.66 -18.44 18.81
C GLY A 422 13.70 -19.43 18.12
N GLY A 423 14.21 -20.29 17.22
CA GLY A 423 13.41 -21.24 16.46
C GLY A 423 12.60 -20.68 15.30
N GLN A 424 12.71 -19.38 15.00
CA GLN A 424 11.98 -18.72 13.91
C GLN A 424 12.92 -18.22 12.81
N THR A 425 12.46 -18.27 11.57
CA THR A 425 13.16 -17.65 10.41
C THR A 425 12.83 -16.18 10.30
N ILE A 426 13.66 -15.38 9.61
CA ILE A 426 13.39 -13.96 9.38
C ILE A 426 12.06 -13.72 8.64
N SER A 427 11.73 -14.61 7.69
CA SER A 427 10.46 -14.54 6.96
C SER A 427 9.26 -14.84 7.86
N ALA A 428 9.37 -15.85 8.74
CA ALA A 428 8.31 -16.17 9.68
C ALA A 428 8.02 -15.00 10.64
N ILE A 429 9.08 -14.39 11.22
CA ILE A 429 8.92 -13.21 12.08
C ILE A 429 8.34 -12.03 11.31
N SER A 430 8.78 -11.79 10.08
CA SER A 430 8.27 -10.68 9.27
C SER A 430 6.78 -10.83 8.93
N HIS A 431 6.27 -12.04 8.95
CA HIS A 431 4.85 -12.37 8.70
C HIS A 431 3.94 -12.20 9.92
N LEU A 432 4.52 -12.19 11.12
CA LEU A 432 3.78 -11.92 12.36
C LEU A 432 3.23 -10.50 12.38
N SER A 433 2.12 -10.29 13.09
CA SER A 433 1.66 -8.93 13.40
C SER A 433 2.71 -8.21 14.26
N LEU A 434 2.76 -6.88 14.19
CA LEU A 434 3.72 -6.09 14.97
C LEU A 434 3.63 -6.36 16.47
N MET A 435 2.42 -6.63 16.97
CA MET A 435 2.19 -7.04 18.36
C MET A 435 2.88 -8.37 18.67
N GLN A 436 2.59 -9.41 17.89
CA GLN A 436 3.18 -10.74 18.04
C GLN A 436 4.71 -10.71 17.86
N CYS A 437 5.19 -9.87 16.93
CA CYS A 437 6.61 -9.69 16.67
C CYS A 437 7.32 -9.07 17.90
N ARG A 438 6.72 -8.06 18.53
CA ARG A 438 7.24 -7.47 19.77
C ARG A 438 7.26 -8.51 20.89
N ASP A 439 6.14 -9.19 21.12
CA ASP A 439 6.00 -10.17 22.19
C ASP A 439 7.04 -11.30 22.02
N PHE A 440 7.27 -11.77 20.79
CA PHE A 440 8.33 -12.73 20.48
C PHE A 440 9.73 -12.23 20.90
N PHE A 441 10.08 -10.95 20.62
CA PHE A 441 11.39 -10.41 20.99
C PHE A 441 11.52 -10.11 22.48
N GLU A 442 10.43 -9.79 23.18
CA GLU A 442 10.42 -9.63 24.65
C GLU A 442 10.62 -10.96 25.38
N GLU A 443 10.07 -12.07 24.84
CA GLU A 443 10.21 -13.41 25.40
C GLU A 443 11.49 -14.13 24.96
N LEU A 444 12.19 -13.60 23.94
CA LEU A 444 13.36 -14.24 23.35
C LEU A 444 14.53 -14.30 24.33
N THR A 445 14.90 -15.50 24.74
CA THR A 445 16.08 -15.78 25.57
C THR A 445 17.18 -16.39 24.73
N LEU A 446 18.28 -15.65 24.57
CA LEU A 446 19.52 -16.14 23.95
C LEU A 446 20.55 -16.42 25.05
N ILE A 447 21.46 -17.36 24.79
CA ILE A 447 22.45 -17.81 25.80
C ILE A 447 23.88 -17.44 25.33
N GLY A 448 24.75 -17.13 26.30
CA GLY A 448 26.17 -16.93 26.09
C GLY A 448 26.49 -15.70 25.23
N HIS A 449 27.43 -15.83 24.30
CA HIS A 449 27.92 -14.73 23.48
C HIS A 449 26.85 -14.13 22.55
N LYS A 450 25.90 -14.96 22.10
CA LYS A 450 24.79 -14.50 21.28
C LYS A 450 23.87 -13.51 22.02
N ALA A 451 23.68 -13.69 23.33
CA ALA A 451 22.88 -12.79 24.16
C ALA A 451 23.50 -11.40 24.22
N GLN A 452 24.82 -11.32 24.44
CA GLN A 452 25.54 -10.04 24.53
C GLN A 452 25.51 -9.25 23.21
N ILE A 453 25.63 -9.97 22.08
CA ILE A 453 25.57 -9.34 20.74
C ILE A 453 24.15 -8.83 20.46
N ALA A 454 23.13 -9.62 20.80
CA ALA A 454 21.75 -9.33 20.48
C ALA A 454 21.13 -8.23 21.35
N GLU A 455 21.61 -7.99 22.56
CA GLU A 455 21.03 -7.07 23.55
C GLU A 455 20.69 -5.69 22.99
N LYS A 456 21.67 -5.03 22.35
CA LYS A 456 21.47 -3.70 21.76
C LYS A 456 20.52 -3.73 20.57
N ILE A 457 20.59 -4.79 19.75
CA ILE A 457 19.74 -4.95 18.57
C ILE A 457 18.29 -5.17 18.99
N LEU A 458 18.06 -6.03 20.00
CA LEU A 458 16.73 -6.32 20.52
C LEU A 458 16.09 -5.09 21.16
N LYS A 459 16.87 -4.28 21.89
CA LYS A 459 16.38 -3.02 22.45
C LYS A 459 15.86 -2.07 21.37
N GLU A 460 16.61 -1.89 20.27
CA GLU A 460 16.16 -1.06 19.14
C GLU A 460 14.94 -1.63 18.44
N LEU A 461 14.93 -2.96 18.19
CA LEU A 461 13.79 -3.63 17.58
C LEU A 461 12.51 -3.45 18.41
N THR A 462 12.55 -3.73 19.71
CA THR A 462 11.41 -3.60 20.63
C THR A 462 10.93 -2.14 20.72
N SER A 463 11.85 -1.19 20.77
CA SER A 463 11.51 0.24 20.79
C SER A 463 10.77 0.67 19.53
N ARG A 464 11.29 0.35 18.32
CA ARG A 464 10.68 0.69 17.04
C ARG A 464 9.33 0.00 16.85
N LEU A 465 9.21 -1.27 17.23
CA LEU A 465 7.93 -2.00 17.21
C LEU A 465 6.91 -1.34 18.15
N SER A 466 7.32 -0.93 19.35
CA SER A 466 6.45 -0.25 20.31
C SER A 466 5.92 1.09 19.76
N PHE A 467 6.75 1.87 19.07
CA PHE A 467 6.26 3.11 18.43
C PHE A 467 5.19 2.85 17.36
N LEU A 468 5.38 1.82 16.53
CA LEU A 468 4.37 1.43 15.53
C LEU A 468 3.05 0.95 16.19
N ILE A 469 3.15 0.23 17.28
CA ILE A 469 1.99 -0.25 18.05
C ILE A 469 1.26 0.94 18.71
N ASN A 470 1.99 1.90 19.26
CA ASN A 470 1.42 3.08 19.92
C ASN A 470 0.67 4.01 18.95
N VAL A 471 1.05 4.05 17.67
CA VAL A 471 0.29 4.78 16.66
C VAL A 471 -0.89 3.97 16.06
N GLY A 472 -1.25 2.82 16.66
CA GLY A 472 -2.42 2.04 16.27
C GLY A 472 -2.19 1.10 15.08
N LEU A 473 -0.93 0.68 14.80
CA LEU A 473 -0.58 -0.21 13.69
C LEU A 473 -0.26 -1.66 14.13
N ASN A 474 -0.71 -2.06 15.31
CA ASN A 474 -0.44 -3.35 15.94
C ASN A 474 -0.79 -4.57 15.07
N TYR A 475 -1.74 -4.43 14.14
CA TYR A 475 -2.26 -5.48 13.26
C TYR A 475 -1.45 -5.68 11.97
N LEU A 476 -0.59 -4.73 11.58
CA LEU A 476 0.24 -4.85 10.38
C LEU A 476 1.35 -5.88 10.58
N SER A 477 1.83 -6.47 9.47
CA SER A 477 3.03 -7.30 9.45
C SER A 477 4.20 -6.54 8.80
N LEU A 478 5.45 -6.93 9.13
CA LEU A 478 6.66 -6.30 8.59
C LEU A 478 6.85 -6.55 7.09
N ASP A 479 6.36 -7.66 6.57
CA ASP A 479 6.45 -8.05 5.16
C ASP A 479 5.36 -7.44 4.28
N ARG A 480 4.36 -6.77 4.87
CA ARG A 480 3.29 -6.12 4.13
C ARG A 480 3.86 -5.08 3.16
N SER A 481 3.48 -5.18 1.89
CA SER A 481 3.93 -4.24 0.85
C SER A 481 3.44 -2.82 1.12
N ALA A 482 4.33 -1.85 0.96
CA ALA A 482 4.01 -0.43 1.14
C ALA A 482 2.92 0.07 0.17
N GLU A 483 2.78 -0.55 -1.02
CA GLU A 483 1.74 -0.22 -2.00
C GLU A 483 0.32 -0.59 -1.54
N THR A 484 0.21 -1.52 -0.59
CA THR A 484 -1.09 -1.98 -0.07
C THR A 484 -1.56 -1.20 1.15
N LEU A 485 -0.76 -0.24 1.62
CA LEU A 485 -1.09 0.58 2.77
C LEU A 485 -2.08 1.68 2.40
N SER A 486 -3.03 1.94 3.28
CA SER A 486 -3.86 3.15 3.21
C SER A 486 -3.01 4.41 3.46
N GLY A 487 -3.49 5.58 3.03
CA GLY A 487 -2.81 6.86 3.26
C GLY A 487 -2.53 7.11 4.74
N GLY A 488 -3.50 6.83 5.60
CA GLY A 488 -3.35 6.97 7.05
C GLY A 488 -2.36 5.96 7.68
N GLU A 489 -2.34 4.70 7.23
CA GLU A 489 -1.34 3.71 7.68
C GLU A 489 0.07 4.16 7.31
N ALA A 490 0.27 4.60 6.07
CA ALA A 490 1.56 5.09 5.61
C ALA A 490 2.06 6.33 6.37
N GLN A 491 1.16 7.25 6.67
CA GLN A 491 1.44 8.44 7.47
C GLN A 491 1.86 8.08 8.90
N ARG A 492 1.13 7.17 9.55
CA ARG A 492 1.46 6.71 10.92
C ARG A 492 2.78 5.94 10.97
N ILE A 493 3.12 5.16 9.93
CA ILE A 493 4.45 4.52 9.82
C ILE A 493 5.55 5.59 9.81
N ARG A 494 5.38 6.67 9.03
CA ARG A 494 6.35 7.77 8.99
C ARG A 494 6.46 8.47 10.35
N LEU A 495 5.32 8.74 10.99
CA LEU A 495 5.28 9.33 12.32
C LEU A 495 6.05 8.49 13.34
N ALA A 496 5.78 7.18 13.41
CA ALA A 496 6.47 6.25 14.30
C ALA A 496 7.98 6.19 14.03
N SER A 497 8.40 6.20 12.76
CA SER A 497 9.82 6.22 12.39
C SER A 497 10.52 7.52 12.82
N GLN A 498 9.84 8.66 12.74
CA GLN A 498 10.39 9.96 13.17
C GLN A 498 10.50 10.06 14.69
N ILE A 499 9.52 9.54 15.44
CA ILE A 499 9.59 9.49 16.91
C ILE A 499 10.75 8.61 17.35
N GLY A 500 10.93 7.46 16.69
CA GLY A 500 12.05 6.55 16.95
C GLY A 500 13.43 7.16 16.71
N SER A 501 13.53 8.26 15.95
CA SER A 501 14.80 8.98 15.74
C SER A 501 15.25 9.80 16.96
N GLY A 502 14.37 10.05 17.93
CA GLY A 502 14.67 10.80 19.16
C GLY A 502 15.06 12.26 18.93
N LEU A 503 14.68 12.87 17.82
CA LEU A 503 14.98 14.26 17.50
C LEU A 503 14.27 15.21 18.48
N THR A 504 14.97 16.23 18.94
CA THR A 504 14.47 17.28 19.84
C THR A 504 14.67 18.67 19.24
N GLY A 505 13.81 19.61 19.60
CA GLY A 505 13.90 21.00 19.12
C GLY A 505 13.43 21.18 17.65
N VAL A 506 12.71 20.22 17.11
CA VAL A 506 12.18 20.18 15.73
C VAL A 506 10.74 20.66 15.71
N MET A 507 10.30 21.19 14.57
CA MET A 507 8.90 21.50 14.30
C MET A 507 8.30 20.40 13.44
N TYR A 508 7.37 19.63 13.98
CA TYR A 508 6.60 18.62 13.22
C TYR A 508 5.31 19.23 12.69
N VAL A 509 5.03 19.05 11.41
CA VAL A 509 3.80 19.48 10.77
C VAL A 509 3.08 18.26 10.21
N LEU A 510 1.90 17.95 10.74
CA LEU A 510 1.11 16.76 10.43
C LEU A 510 -0.21 17.13 9.76
N ASP A 511 -0.59 16.37 8.75
CA ASP A 511 -1.86 16.54 8.02
C ASP A 511 -2.85 15.44 8.41
N GLU A 512 -3.86 15.78 9.21
CA GLU A 512 -4.96 14.91 9.61
C GLU A 512 -4.53 13.48 10.05
N PRO A 513 -3.65 13.35 11.06
CA PRO A 513 -3.10 12.04 11.44
C PRO A 513 -4.13 11.07 12.04
N SER A 514 -5.31 11.54 12.46
CA SER A 514 -6.42 10.74 13.01
C SER A 514 -7.23 10.00 11.92
N ILE A 515 -6.95 10.24 10.64
CA ILE A 515 -7.71 9.67 9.53
C ILE A 515 -7.77 8.14 9.58
N GLY A 516 -8.99 7.60 9.42
CA GLY A 516 -9.26 6.16 9.37
C GLY A 516 -9.00 5.45 10.71
N LEU A 517 -8.89 6.21 11.80
CA LEU A 517 -8.77 5.65 13.15
C LEU A 517 -10.13 5.51 13.82
N HIS A 518 -10.30 4.38 14.48
CA HIS A 518 -11.33 4.26 15.51
C HIS A 518 -10.96 5.11 16.74
N GLN A 519 -11.95 5.63 17.49
CA GLN A 519 -11.72 6.49 18.68
C GLN A 519 -10.72 5.85 19.67
N ARG A 520 -10.78 4.54 19.86
CA ARG A 520 -9.84 3.83 20.73
C ARG A 520 -8.37 4.01 20.29
N ASP A 521 -8.13 3.98 18.97
CA ASP A 521 -6.78 4.10 18.41
C ASP A 521 -6.35 5.57 18.34
N ASN A 522 -7.33 6.51 18.21
CA ASN A 522 -7.10 7.95 18.23
C ASN A 522 -6.53 8.43 19.57
N VAL A 523 -7.01 7.91 20.69
CA VAL A 523 -6.47 8.24 22.03
C VAL A 523 -4.96 7.90 22.09
N ARG A 524 -4.53 6.74 21.60
CA ARG A 524 -3.11 6.35 21.57
C ARG A 524 -2.28 7.25 20.69
N LEU A 525 -2.82 7.67 19.54
CA LEU A 525 -2.16 8.63 18.66
C LEU A 525 -1.95 9.96 19.37
N LEU A 526 -2.97 10.49 20.05
CA LEU A 526 -2.89 11.74 20.81
C LEU A 526 -1.84 11.66 21.93
N GLU A 527 -1.80 10.56 22.70
CA GLU A 527 -0.73 10.30 23.70
C GLU A 527 0.65 10.34 23.07
N THR A 528 0.79 9.80 21.85
CA THR A 528 2.04 9.80 21.09
C THR A 528 2.44 11.21 20.65
N LEU A 529 1.50 12.04 20.18
CA LEU A 529 1.76 13.44 19.82
C LEU A 529 2.12 14.30 21.05
N ILE A 530 1.46 14.07 22.19
CA ILE A 530 1.76 14.70 23.46
C ILE A 530 3.19 14.32 23.89
N HIS A 531 3.55 13.04 23.81
CA HIS A 531 4.90 12.60 24.12
C HIS A 531 5.95 13.27 23.20
N LEU A 532 5.67 13.39 21.90
CA LEU A 532 6.56 14.08 20.96
C LEU A 532 6.76 15.56 21.33
N ARG A 533 5.70 16.25 21.78
CA ARG A 533 5.77 17.61 22.34
C ARG A 533 6.63 17.65 23.61
N ASP A 534 6.43 16.72 24.52
CA ASP A 534 7.10 16.67 25.82
C ASP A 534 8.60 16.41 25.71
N LEU A 535 9.04 15.83 24.58
CA LEU A 535 10.47 15.76 24.20
C LEU A 535 11.08 17.12 23.81
N GLY A 536 10.32 18.21 23.86
CA GLY A 536 10.79 19.57 23.53
C GLY A 536 10.62 19.95 22.06
N ASN A 537 9.66 19.34 21.36
CA ASN A 537 9.34 19.63 19.98
C ASN A 537 8.10 20.53 19.87
N THR A 538 8.02 21.31 18.80
CA THR A 538 6.81 22.01 18.39
C THR A 538 6.01 21.08 17.48
N VAL A 539 4.76 20.80 17.83
CA VAL A 539 3.89 19.90 17.06
C VAL A 539 2.71 20.69 16.51
N ILE A 540 2.63 20.83 15.20
CA ILE A 540 1.54 21.54 14.49
C ILE A 540 0.73 20.48 13.74
N VAL A 541 -0.56 20.41 13.99
CA VAL A 541 -1.44 19.41 13.42
C VAL A 541 -2.61 20.11 12.74
N VAL A 542 -2.85 19.81 11.47
CA VAL A 542 -4.09 20.17 10.79
C VAL A 542 -5.09 19.08 11.14
N GLU A 543 -6.16 19.43 11.85
CA GLU A 543 -7.14 18.45 12.35
C GLU A 543 -8.57 18.97 12.43
N HIS A 544 -9.51 18.01 12.36
CA HIS A 544 -10.95 18.23 12.48
C HIS A 544 -11.58 17.40 13.60
N ASP A 545 -10.82 16.46 14.15
CA ASP A 545 -11.30 15.59 15.23
C ASP A 545 -11.48 16.37 16.53
N GLN A 546 -12.62 16.16 17.20
CA GLN A 546 -12.97 16.88 18.44
C GLN A 546 -11.96 16.57 19.56
N GLU A 547 -11.59 15.30 19.75
CA GLU A 547 -10.67 14.88 20.81
C GLU A 547 -9.28 15.49 20.60
N ALA A 548 -8.82 15.57 19.35
CA ALA A 548 -7.55 16.20 19.00
C ALA A 548 -7.55 17.71 19.27
N ILE A 549 -8.65 18.40 18.95
CA ILE A 549 -8.80 19.84 19.21
C ILE A 549 -8.86 20.10 20.72
N GLU A 550 -9.58 19.28 21.49
CA GLU A 550 -9.69 19.43 22.96
C GLU A 550 -8.38 19.11 23.68
N ALA A 551 -7.54 18.21 23.14
CA ALA A 551 -6.24 17.84 23.70
C ALA A 551 -5.12 18.85 23.38
N ALA A 552 -5.35 19.81 22.48
CA ALA A 552 -4.35 20.79 22.06
C ALA A 552 -4.03 21.81 23.15
N ASP A 553 -2.77 22.25 23.22
CA ASP A 553 -2.37 23.39 24.05
C ASP A 553 -2.85 24.71 23.43
N TYR A 554 -2.89 24.78 22.09
CA TYR A 554 -3.26 25.97 21.33
C TYR A 554 -4.04 25.57 20.07
N VAL A 555 -5.06 26.32 19.74
CA VAL A 555 -5.92 26.09 18.57
C VAL A 555 -5.97 27.32 17.71
N VAL A 556 -5.90 27.17 16.40
CA VAL A 556 -6.09 28.22 15.41
C VAL A 556 -7.22 27.81 14.49
N ASP A 557 -8.33 28.56 14.51
CA ASP A 557 -9.51 28.33 13.67
C ASP A 557 -9.48 29.26 12.46
N ILE A 558 -9.38 28.70 11.25
CA ILE A 558 -9.29 29.45 10.00
C ILE A 558 -10.61 29.40 9.26
N GLY A 559 -11.13 30.58 8.89
CA GLY A 559 -12.40 30.73 8.23
C GLY A 559 -12.58 32.11 7.63
N PRO A 560 -13.80 32.67 7.67
CA PRO A 560 -15.07 32.05 8.14
C PRO A 560 -15.68 31.06 7.14
N GLY A 561 -15.24 31.06 5.87
CA GLY A 561 -15.73 30.21 4.80
C GLY A 561 -14.62 29.40 4.13
N ALA A 562 -14.90 28.90 2.94
CA ALA A 562 -13.96 28.16 2.09
C ALA A 562 -13.51 29.01 0.89
N GLY A 563 -12.36 28.70 0.30
CA GLY A 563 -11.82 29.41 -0.88
C GLY A 563 -11.64 30.91 -0.65
N GLU A 564 -12.25 31.73 -1.49
CA GLU A 564 -12.20 33.21 -1.39
C GLU A 564 -12.84 33.76 -0.11
N HIS A 565 -13.79 33.02 0.47
CA HIS A 565 -14.46 33.38 1.73
C HIS A 565 -13.70 32.91 2.97
N GLY A 566 -12.58 32.22 2.80
CA GLY A 566 -11.69 31.74 3.86
C GLY A 566 -10.46 32.63 4.03
N GLY A 567 -9.42 32.08 4.64
CA GLY A 567 -8.10 32.67 4.74
C GLY A 567 -7.92 33.70 5.85
N GLU A 568 -8.83 33.77 6.81
CA GLU A 568 -8.77 34.65 7.99
C GLU A 568 -8.72 33.83 9.28
N ILE A 569 -8.05 34.35 10.31
CA ILE A 569 -8.10 33.75 11.66
C ILE A 569 -9.40 34.23 12.32
N VAL A 570 -10.30 33.27 12.56
CA VAL A 570 -11.59 33.52 13.21
C VAL A 570 -11.48 33.48 14.73
N ALA A 571 -10.67 32.54 15.23
CA ALA A 571 -10.40 32.38 16.63
C ALA A 571 -9.00 31.76 16.85
N GLU A 572 -8.35 32.12 17.93
CA GLU A 572 -7.08 31.54 18.37
C GLU A 572 -7.02 31.49 19.91
N GLY A 573 -6.22 30.59 20.45
CA GLY A 573 -6.02 30.43 21.89
C GLY A 573 -6.21 28.99 22.37
N THR A 574 -6.55 28.81 23.64
CA THR A 574 -6.87 27.48 24.18
C THR A 574 -8.18 26.94 23.60
N PRO A 575 -8.41 25.62 23.61
CA PRO A 575 -9.68 25.04 23.15
C PRO A 575 -10.91 25.69 23.79
N GLN A 576 -10.83 26.07 25.07
CA GLN A 576 -11.92 26.73 25.80
C GLN A 576 -12.16 28.16 25.28
N GLN A 577 -11.12 28.88 24.91
CA GLN A 577 -11.27 30.24 24.35
C GLN A 577 -11.90 30.19 22.95
N VAL A 578 -11.49 29.23 22.11
CA VAL A 578 -12.10 28.99 20.78
C VAL A 578 -13.57 28.57 20.94
N ALA A 579 -13.87 27.65 21.87
CA ALA A 579 -15.25 27.24 22.16
C ALA A 579 -16.14 28.39 22.62
N ALA A 580 -15.60 29.38 23.35
CA ALA A 580 -16.32 30.55 23.81
C ALA A 580 -16.57 31.59 22.70
N ASN A 581 -15.78 31.57 21.61
CA ASN A 581 -15.90 32.54 20.53
C ASN A 581 -17.21 32.32 19.73
N SER A 582 -18.03 33.32 19.62
CA SER A 582 -19.34 33.26 18.94
C SER A 582 -19.20 33.26 17.41
N ALA A 583 -18.11 33.80 16.86
CA ALA A 583 -17.84 33.85 15.44
C ALA A 583 -17.26 32.53 14.92
N SER A 584 -16.66 31.69 15.78
CA SER A 584 -16.07 30.42 15.42
C SER A 584 -17.14 29.35 15.22
N LEU A 585 -17.15 28.77 14.01
CA LEU A 585 -18.04 27.65 13.70
C LEU A 585 -17.53 26.38 14.41
N THR A 586 -16.22 26.15 14.43
CA THR A 586 -15.57 25.09 15.22
C THR A 586 -15.93 25.24 16.70
N GLY A 587 -15.82 26.46 17.25
CA GLY A 587 -16.20 26.76 18.62
C GLY A 587 -17.70 26.53 18.94
N ALA A 588 -18.58 26.73 17.96
CA ALA A 588 -20.01 26.43 18.12
C ALA A 588 -20.25 24.90 18.26
N PHE A 589 -19.51 24.05 17.55
CA PHE A 589 -19.58 22.59 17.70
C PHE A 589 -18.94 22.13 19.02
N LEU A 590 -17.75 22.61 19.37
CA LEU A 590 -17.04 22.25 20.61
C LEU A 590 -17.86 22.62 21.86
N SER A 591 -18.48 23.79 21.86
CA SER A 591 -19.35 24.24 22.98
C SER A 591 -20.71 23.56 23.00
N GLY A 592 -21.08 22.80 21.98
CA GLY A 592 -22.37 22.15 21.83
C GLY A 592 -23.53 23.12 21.47
N ARG A 593 -23.22 24.40 21.15
CA ARG A 593 -24.21 25.35 20.60
C ARG A 593 -24.77 24.88 19.26
N ARG A 594 -23.95 24.17 18.47
CA ARG A 594 -24.33 23.45 17.24
C ARG A 594 -24.00 22.00 17.39
N ARG A 595 -24.83 21.11 16.89
CA ARG A 595 -24.61 19.64 16.93
C ARG A 595 -25.32 19.01 15.76
N ILE A 596 -24.72 17.95 15.20
CA ILE A 596 -25.40 17.06 14.27
C ILE A 596 -26.50 16.34 15.04
N ALA A 597 -27.73 16.49 14.61
CA ALA A 597 -28.91 15.98 15.32
C ALA A 597 -28.95 14.43 15.21
N ILE A 598 -29.39 13.81 16.31
CA ILE A 598 -29.76 12.37 16.28
C ILE A 598 -31.21 12.32 15.77
N PRO A 599 -31.53 11.44 14.79
CA PRO A 599 -32.90 11.28 14.31
C PRO A 599 -33.85 10.92 15.45
N ASP A 600 -34.97 11.62 15.56
CA ASP A 600 -36.01 11.35 16.60
C ASP A 600 -36.65 9.96 16.43
N LEU A 601 -36.77 9.50 15.17
CA LEU A 601 -37.29 8.19 14.80
C LEU A 601 -36.32 7.53 13.79
N ARG A 602 -35.99 6.26 14.02
CA ARG A 602 -35.24 5.43 13.08
C ARG A 602 -36.21 4.79 12.10
N THR A 603 -35.78 4.68 10.84
CA THR A 603 -36.54 3.91 9.86
C THR A 603 -36.40 2.41 10.18
N PRO A 604 -37.48 1.68 10.47
CA PRO A 604 -37.37 0.27 10.80
C PRO A 604 -37.07 -0.56 9.54
N PRO A 605 -36.32 -1.69 9.66
CA PRO A 605 -36.09 -2.61 8.55
C PRO A 605 -37.42 -3.27 8.12
N VAL A 606 -37.54 -3.49 6.81
CA VAL A 606 -38.66 -4.24 6.25
C VAL A 606 -38.37 -5.74 6.35
N THR A 607 -39.28 -6.52 6.91
CA THR A 607 -39.06 -7.90 7.32
C THR A 607 -38.51 -8.82 6.20
N ASP A 608 -38.93 -8.63 4.95
CA ASP A 608 -38.59 -9.52 3.84
C ASP A 608 -37.55 -8.91 2.88
N ARG A 609 -36.94 -7.78 3.22
CA ARG A 609 -35.99 -7.07 2.34
C ARG A 609 -34.63 -6.95 2.96
N TRP A 610 -33.81 -7.99 2.81
CA TRP A 610 -32.46 -8.07 3.34
C TRP A 610 -31.44 -8.46 2.26
N LEU A 611 -30.31 -7.83 2.27
CA LEU A 611 -29.11 -8.24 1.57
C LEU A 611 -28.25 -9.03 2.55
N LYS A 612 -27.97 -10.30 2.22
CA LYS A 612 -27.23 -11.20 3.12
C LYS A 612 -26.01 -11.78 2.44
N ILE A 613 -24.92 -11.87 3.18
CA ILE A 613 -23.71 -12.60 2.80
C ILE A 613 -23.48 -13.67 3.86
N LEU A 614 -23.27 -14.89 3.43
CA LEU A 614 -22.95 -16.02 4.30
C LEU A 614 -21.49 -16.44 4.11
N ASP A 615 -20.85 -16.82 5.21
CA ASP A 615 -19.51 -17.38 5.26
C ASP A 615 -18.44 -16.54 4.54
N ALA A 616 -18.45 -15.22 4.71
CA ALA A 616 -17.40 -14.36 4.17
C ALA A 616 -16.06 -14.66 4.85
N GLY A 617 -15.07 -15.11 4.07
CA GLY A 617 -13.78 -15.64 4.57
C GLY A 617 -12.55 -15.01 3.92
N GLY A 618 -12.68 -13.80 3.31
CA GLY A 618 -11.55 -13.10 2.71
C GLY A 618 -10.58 -12.52 3.76
N ASN A 619 -9.30 -12.52 3.48
CA ASN A 619 -8.23 -12.00 4.35
C ASN A 619 -8.37 -12.48 5.80
N ASN A 620 -8.59 -11.57 6.75
CA ASN A 620 -8.75 -11.88 8.18
C ASN A 620 -10.19 -12.23 8.60
N LEU A 621 -11.17 -12.25 7.69
CA LEU A 621 -12.56 -12.58 8.01
C LEU A 621 -12.70 -14.05 8.40
N LYS A 622 -13.47 -14.32 9.47
CA LYS A 622 -13.66 -15.64 10.08
C LYS A 622 -15.06 -16.18 9.80
N GLN A 623 -15.37 -16.46 8.53
CA GLN A 623 -16.67 -16.99 8.08
C GLN A 623 -17.83 -16.13 8.60
N VAL A 624 -17.79 -14.86 8.23
CA VAL A 624 -18.71 -13.83 8.74
C VAL A 624 -20.04 -13.87 7.97
N ASN A 625 -21.15 -13.81 8.71
CA ASN A 625 -22.48 -13.63 8.15
C ASN A 625 -22.91 -12.17 8.31
N LEU A 626 -23.15 -11.47 7.20
CA LEU A 626 -23.56 -10.07 7.15
C LEU A 626 -25.01 -9.95 6.70
N GLU A 627 -25.80 -9.16 7.43
CA GLU A 627 -27.17 -8.81 7.07
C GLU A 627 -27.34 -7.29 7.00
N ILE A 628 -27.74 -6.78 5.85
CA ILE A 628 -27.97 -5.36 5.59
C ILE A 628 -29.44 -5.16 5.20
N PRO A 629 -30.19 -4.28 5.91
CA PRO A 629 -31.56 -3.98 5.53
C PRO A 629 -31.60 -3.12 4.27
N VAL A 630 -32.42 -3.51 3.29
CA VAL A 630 -32.59 -2.80 2.02
C VAL A 630 -33.40 -1.51 2.20
N GLY A 631 -32.94 -0.42 1.58
CA GLY A 631 -33.59 0.90 1.64
C GLY A 631 -33.23 1.72 2.87
N LEU A 632 -32.24 1.31 3.65
CA LEU A 632 -31.79 2.00 4.85
C LEU A 632 -30.36 2.53 4.72
N PHE A 633 -30.00 3.41 5.66
CA PHE A 633 -28.64 3.90 5.86
C PHE A 633 -27.92 3.01 6.89
N THR A 634 -27.06 2.13 6.41
CA THR A 634 -26.26 1.21 7.23
C THR A 634 -24.84 1.72 7.37
N CYS A 635 -24.36 1.82 8.61
CA CYS A 635 -22.97 2.13 8.91
C CYS A 635 -22.21 0.88 9.36
N VAL A 636 -21.07 0.60 8.69
CA VAL A 636 -20.15 -0.50 9.05
C VAL A 636 -18.98 0.09 9.79
N SER A 637 -18.90 -0.20 11.08
CA SER A 637 -17.93 0.34 12.02
C SER A 637 -17.01 -0.76 12.56
N GLY A 638 -16.06 -0.38 13.41
CA GLY A 638 -15.13 -1.27 14.08
C GLY A 638 -13.70 -0.76 14.07
N VAL A 639 -12.83 -1.38 14.86
CA VAL A 639 -11.42 -0.98 15.00
C VAL A 639 -10.66 -1.06 13.68
N SER A 640 -9.55 -0.33 13.58
CA SER A 640 -8.70 -0.35 12.39
C SER A 640 -8.17 -1.77 12.14
N GLY A 641 -8.19 -2.23 10.87
CA GLY A 641 -7.78 -3.58 10.50
C GLY A 641 -8.75 -4.72 10.86
N SER A 642 -9.98 -4.43 11.33
CA SER A 642 -10.97 -5.46 11.69
C SER A 642 -11.59 -6.23 10.52
N GLY A 643 -11.33 -5.82 9.26
CA GLY A 643 -11.83 -6.48 8.06
C GLY A 643 -13.00 -5.79 7.37
N LYS A 644 -13.34 -4.54 7.74
CA LYS A 644 -14.45 -3.76 7.14
C LYS A 644 -14.37 -3.66 5.62
N SER A 645 -13.24 -3.19 5.09
CA SER A 645 -13.06 -3.01 3.64
C SER A 645 -13.06 -4.36 2.90
N THR A 646 -12.51 -5.42 3.50
CA THR A 646 -12.58 -6.77 2.95
C THR A 646 -14.03 -7.26 2.84
N LEU A 647 -14.85 -7.04 3.87
CA LEU A 647 -16.25 -7.47 3.87
C LEU A 647 -17.09 -6.66 2.88
N ILE A 648 -16.90 -5.34 2.83
CA ILE A 648 -17.76 -4.44 2.04
C ILE A 648 -17.21 -4.21 0.63
N ASN A 649 -15.93 -3.85 0.47
CA ASN A 649 -15.38 -3.54 -0.85
C ASN A 649 -14.99 -4.81 -1.61
N ASP A 650 -14.18 -5.68 -0.97
CA ASP A 650 -13.64 -6.86 -1.66
C ASP A 650 -14.67 -7.98 -1.80
N THR A 651 -15.67 -8.10 -0.89
CA THR A 651 -16.70 -9.14 -0.95
C THR A 651 -18.01 -8.59 -1.50
N LEU A 652 -18.70 -7.70 -0.77
CA LEU A 652 -20.05 -7.23 -1.13
C LEU A 652 -20.09 -6.50 -2.46
N TYR A 653 -19.29 -5.43 -2.59
CA TYR A 653 -19.28 -4.62 -3.80
C TYR A 653 -18.81 -5.41 -5.02
N ALA A 654 -17.72 -6.19 -4.89
CA ALA A 654 -17.20 -6.99 -5.99
C ALA A 654 -18.21 -8.05 -6.46
N ALA A 655 -18.90 -8.73 -5.54
CA ALA A 655 -19.96 -9.69 -5.88
C ALA A 655 -21.18 -9.02 -6.51
N ALA A 656 -21.63 -7.89 -5.99
CA ALA A 656 -22.74 -7.12 -6.56
C ALA A 656 -22.41 -6.60 -7.96
N ALA A 657 -21.20 -6.08 -8.18
CA ALA A 657 -20.74 -5.61 -9.48
C ALA A 657 -20.63 -6.76 -10.49
N ARG A 658 -20.18 -7.95 -10.06
CA ARG A 658 -20.15 -9.15 -10.89
C ARG A 658 -21.55 -9.60 -11.28
N HIS A 659 -22.49 -9.59 -10.34
CA HIS A 659 -23.89 -9.97 -10.59
C HIS A 659 -24.60 -9.00 -11.53
N LEU A 660 -24.48 -7.67 -11.29
CA LEU A 660 -25.24 -6.65 -12.01
C LEU A 660 -24.61 -6.26 -13.36
N TYR A 661 -23.28 -6.29 -13.47
CA TYR A 661 -22.54 -5.75 -14.62
C TYR A 661 -21.63 -6.77 -15.31
N ALA A 662 -21.61 -8.04 -14.87
CA ALA A 662 -20.64 -9.04 -15.30
C ALA A 662 -19.18 -8.54 -15.17
N ALA A 663 -18.90 -7.79 -14.09
CA ALA A 663 -17.56 -7.26 -13.83
C ALA A 663 -16.54 -8.40 -13.65
N THR A 664 -15.33 -8.18 -14.13
CA THR A 664 -14.24 -9.17 -14.06
C THR A 664 -13.54 -9.25 -12.71
N THR A 665 -13.87 -8.33 -11.79
CA THR A 665 -13.29 -8.33 -10.44
C THR A 665 -13.78 -9.56 -9.68
N GLU A 666 -12.84 -10.37 -9.18
CA GLU A 666 -13.18 -11.50 -8.33
C GLU A 666 -13.49 -11.04 -6.92
N PRO A 667 -14.65 -11.38 -6.36
CA PRO A 667 -14.95 -11.14 -4.96
C PRO A 667 -14.04 -11.99 -4.06
N ALA A 668 -13.76 -11.51 -2.86
CA ALA A 668 -13.13 -12.30 -1.82
C ALA A 668 -14.00 -13.52 -1.47
N ALA A 669 -13.41 -14.54 -0.86
CA ALA A 669 -14.10 -15.80 -0.59
C ALA A 669 -15.36 -15.60 0.27
N TYR A 670 -16.49 -16.19 -0.17
CA TYR A 670 -17.77 -16.23 0.54
C TYR A 670 -18.56 -17.49 0.16
N GLY A 671 -19.51 -17.89 0.98
CA GLY A 671 -20.40 -19.03 0.69
C GLY A 671 -21.53 -18.64 -0.26
N GLU A 672 -22.42 -17.75 0.15
CA GLU A 672 -23.61 -17.36 -0.61
C GLU A 672 -23.92 -15.86 -0.41
N ILE A 673 -24.50 -15.22 -1.44
CA ILE A 673 -25.09 -13.88 -1.35
C ILE A 673 -26.54 -13.94 -1.85
N THR A 674 -27.47 -13.38 -1.05
CA THR A 674 -28.89 -13.28 -1.39
C THR A 674 -29.36 -11.82 -1.25
N GLY A 675 -30.43 -11.43 -1.97
CA GLY A 675 -31.01 -10.09 -1.93
C GLY A 675 -30.42 -9.12 -2.97
N LEU A 676 -29.57 -9.57 -3.88
CA LEU A 676 -29.05 -8.74 -4.98
C LEU A 676 -30.14 -8.34 -5.99
N GLU A 677 -31.22 -9.09 -6.08
CA GLU A 677 -32.40 -8.82 -6.92
C GLU A 677 -33.14 -7.52 -6.56
N PHE A 678 -32.94 -6.99 -5.38
CA PHE A 678 -33.53 -5.70 -4.96
C PHE A 678 -32.84 -4.50 -5.64
N PHE A 679 -31.68 -4.71 -6.24
CA PHE A 679 -30.84 -3.65 -6.82
C PHE A 679 -30.79 -3.73 -8.33
N ASP A 680 -30.80 -2.60 -8.99
CA ASP A 680 -30.54 -2.45 -10.43
C ASP A 680 -29.16 -1.83 -10.68
N LYS A 681 -28.55 -1.26 -9.64
CA LYS A 681 -27.26 -0.57 -9.74
C LYS A 681 -26.48 -0.66 -8.42
N VAL A 682 -25.15 -0.83 -8.53
CA VAL A 682 -24.22 -0.66 -7.41
C VAL A 682 -23.20 0.43 -7.73
N ILE A 683 -22.91 1.30 -6.78
CA ILE A 683 -21.98 2.41 -6.92
C ILE A 683 -20.99 2.35 -5.76
N ASN A 684 -19.70 2.30 -6.08
CA ASN A 684 -18.63 2.45 -5.10
C ASN A 684 -18.05 3.85 -5.16
N VAL A 685 -18.01 4.51 -4.02
CA VAL A 685 -17.42 5.85 -3.85
C VAL A 685 -16.25 5.73 -2.89
N ASP A 686 -15.08 5.48 -3.45
CA ASP A 686 -13.81 5.32 -2.74
C ASP A 686 -12.95 6.61 -2.81
N GLN A 687 -11.86 6.65 -2.06
CA GLN A 687 -10.91 7.76 -2.01
C GLN A 687 -9.92 7.80 -3.19
N SER A 688 -10.02 6.89 -4.16
CA SER A 688 -9.11 6.87 -5.31
C SER A 688 -9.24 8.16 -6.15
N PRO A 689 -8.16 8.65 -6.75
CA PRO A 689 -8.21 9.85 -7.59
C PRO A 689 -9.23 9.74 -8.74
N ILE A 690 -9.88 10.84 -9.10
CA ILE A 690 -10.80 10.90 -10.27
C ILE A 690 -10.07 10.80 -11.62
N GLY A 691 -8.76 10.70 -11.61
CA GLY A 691 -7.90 10.46 -12.78
C GLY A 691 -6.43 10.56 -12.40
N ARG A 692 -5.59 9.92 -13.19
CA ARG A 692 -4.13 9.81 -12.96
C ARG A 692 -3.30 10.82 -13.75
N THR A 693 -3.93 11.64 -14.58
CA THR A 693 -3.25 12.61 -15.46
C THR A 693 -3.66 14.03 -15.12
N PRO A 694 -2.81 15.04 -15.41
CA PRO A 694 -3.15 16.44 -15.23
C PRO A 694 -4.36 16.92 -16.06
N ARG A 695 -4.80 16.16 -17.08
CA ARG A 695 -5.99 16.44 -17.91
C ARG A 695 -7.29 16.13 -17.19
N SER A 696 -7.28 15.20 -16.25
CA SER A 696 -8.46 14.89 -15.45
C SER A 696 -8.74 16.03 -14.47
N ASN A 697 -10.00 16.48 -14.43
CA ASN A 697 -10.44 17.56 -13.55
C ASN A 697 -11.93 17.41 -13.22
N PRO A 698 -12.48 18.14 -12.24
CA PRO A 698 -13.90 18.06 -11.88
C PRO A 698 -14.85 18.26 -13.05
N ALA A 699 -14.57 19.21 -13.97
CA ALA A 699 -15.43 19.46 -15.12
C ALA A 699 -15.47 18.30 -16.13
N THR A 700 -14.34 17.62 -16.36
CA THR A 700 -14.29 16.43 -17.23
C THR A 700 -14.97 15.24 -16.58
N TYR A 701 -14.70 14.99 -15.31
CA TYR A 701 -15.21 13.83 -14.59
C TYR A 701 -16.74 13.86 -14.44
N THR A 702 -17.30 15.03 -14.06
CA THR A 702 -18.75 15.21 -13.91
C THR A 702 -19.48 15.38 -15.25
N GLY A 703 -18.74 15.44 -16.35
CA GLY A 703 -19.30 15.67 -17.68
C GLY A 703 -19.85 17.09 -17.86
N LEU A 704 -19.41 18.07 -17.05
CA LEU A 704 -19.73 19.50 -17.21
C LEU A 704 -19.07 20.11 -18.44
N LEU A 705 -17.86 19.63 -18.80
CA LEU A 705 -17.11 20.21 -19.91
C LEU A 705 -17.81 20.03 -21.27
N THR A 706 -18.60 18.98 -21.48
CA THR A 706 -19.31 18.73 -22.74
C THR A 706 -20.31 19.83 -23.06
N PRO A 707 -21.34 20.11 -22.23
CA PRO A 707 -22.25 21.20 -22.51
C PRO A 707 -21.58 22.58 -22.52
N ILE A 708 -20.51 22.81 -21.75
CA ILE A 708 -19.74 24.07 -21.81
C ILE A 708 -19.09 24.23 -23.19
N ARG A 709 -18.47 23.19 -23.76
CA ARG A 709 -17.88 23.24 -25.12
C ARG A 709 -18.92 23.49 -26.20
N GLU A 710 -20.12 22.92 -26.06
CA GLU A 710 -21.23 23.17 -26.97
C GLU A 710 -21.68 24.62 -26.92
N LEU A 711 -21.73 25.26 -25.74
CA LEU A 711 -22.02 26.68 -25.60
C LEU A 711 -20.98 27.56 -26.31
N PHE A 712 -19.68 27.26 -26.12
CA PHE A 712 -18.60 27.99 -26.79
C PHE A 712 -18.64 27.80 -28.32
N ALA A 713 -18.95 26.61 -28.81
CA ALA A 713 -19.12 26.37 -30.26
C ALA A 713 -20.36 27.09 -30.84
N GLY A 714 -21.35 27.35 -29.98
CA GLY A 714 -22.57 28.06 -30.34
C GLY A 714 -22.45 29.60 -30.48
N VAL A 715 -21.36 30.21 -29.99
CA VAL A 715 -21.19 31.69 -30.11
C VAL A 715 -20.90 32.12 -31.53
N PRO A 716 -21.33 33.34 -31.97
CA PRO A 716 -21.13 33.83 -33.33
C PRO A 716 -19.68 33.72 -33.81
N ALA A 717 -18.72 34.17 -33.02
CA ALA A 717 -17.29 34.14 -33.36
C ALA A 717 -16.73 32.72 -33.59
N ALA A 718 -17.27 31.70 -32.94
CA ALA A 718 -16.89 30.30 -33.17
C ALA A 718 -17.52 29.76 -34.46
N ARG A 719 -18.80 30.08 -34.72
CA ARG A 719 -19.52 29.67 -35.92
C ARG A 719 -18.90 30.26 -37.19
N GLU A 720 -18.56 31.56 -37.18
CA GLU A 720 -17.88 32.27 -38.29
C GLU A 720 -16.55 31.60 -38.64
N ARG A 721 -15.83 31.05 -37.65
CA ARG A 721 -14.54 30.37 -37.84
C ARG A 721 -14.68 28.88 -38.10
N GLY A 722 -15.90 28.34 -38.12
CA GLY A 722 -16.16 26.90 -38.28
C GLY A 722 -15.68 26.06 -37.08
N TYR A 723 -15.63 26.64 -35.87
CA TYR A 723 -15.15 25.97 -34.68
C TYR A 723 -16.26 25.12 -34.03
N GLY A 724 -16.15 23.81 -34.19
CA GLY A 724 -17.04 22.86 -33.51
C GLY A 724 -16.63 22.60 -32.04
N PRO A 725 -17.42 21.83 -31.26
CA PRO A 725 -17.15 21.52 -29.86
C PRO A 725 -15.78 20.86 -29.60
N GLY A 726 -15.21 20.14 -30.59
CA GLY A 726 -13.88 19.55 -30.53
C GLY A 726 -12.75 20.58 -30.39
N ARG A 727 -12.94 21.79 -30.92
CA ARG A 727 -11.98 22.89 -30.81
C ARG A 727 -11.74 23.33 -29.38
N PHE A 728 -12.79 23.24 -28.55
CA PHE A 728 -12.77 23.62 -27.15
C PHE A 728 -12.42 22.46 -26.23
N SER A 729 -11.85 21.36 -26.77
CA SER A 729 -11.32 20.23 -26.00
C SER A 729 -9.80 20.29 -25.93
N PHE A 730 -9.23 20.24 -24.72
CA PHE A 730 -7.78 20.13 -24.53
C PHE A 730 -7.26 18.70 -24.74
N ASN A 731 -8.15 17.71 -24.95
CA ASN A 731 -7.77 16.30 -25.24
C ASN A 731 -7.63 16.00 -26.73
N VAL A 732 -8.15 16.88 -27.61
CA VAL A 732 -8.20 16.68 -29.08
C VAL A 732 -7.30 17.70 -29.77
N LYS A 733 -6.61 17.29 -30.85
CA LYS A 733 -5.81 18.19 -31.67
C LYS A 733 -6.69 19.26 -32.29
N GLY A 734 -6.10 20.45 -32.54
CA GLY A 734 -6.74 21.59 -33.23
C GLY A 734 -6.98 22.79 -32.32
N GLY A 735 -7.47 22.62 -31.08
CA GLY A 735 -7.69 23.73 -30.14
C GLY A 735 -6.78 23.79 -28.95
N ARG A 736 -6.11 22.68 -28.65
CA ARG A 736 -5.19 22.59 -27.53
C ARG A 736 -3.81 23.16 -27.84
N CYS A 737 -3.06 23.51 -26.82
CA CYS A 737 -1.63 23.78 -26.96
C CYS A 737 -0.89 22.49 -27.34
N GLU A 738 -0.19 22.46 -28.44
CA GLU A 738 0.51 21.26 -28.90
C GLU A 738 1.85 21.03 -28.16
N ALA A 739 2.46 22.07 -27.57
CA ALA A 739 3.69 21.93 -26.78
C ALA A 739 3.48 21.08 -25.54
N CYS A 740 2.41 21.34 -24.76
CA CYS A 740 2.04 20.53 -23.60
C CYS A 740 0.91 19.53 -23.90
N GLN A 741 0.48 19.42 -25.15
CA GLN A 741 -0.61 18.55 -25.60
C GLN A 741 -1.93 18.73 -24.81
N GLY A 742 -2.17 19.92 -24.24
CA GLY A 742 -3.33 20.24 -23.43
C GLY A 742 -3.20 19.96 -21.92
N ASP A 743 -2.05 19.51 -21.44
CA ASP A 743 -1.81 19.29 -20.01
C ASP A 743 -1.68 20.61 -19.23
N GLY A 744 -1.24 21.69 -19.90
CA GLY A 744 -0.90 22.97 -19.28
C GLY A 744 0.45 22.97 -18.58
N MET A 745 1.01 21.79 -18.33
CA MET A 745 2.31 21.56 -17.71
C MET A 745 3.14 20.62 -18.56
N ILE A 746 4.45 20.66 -18.41
CA ILE A 746 5.42 19.75 -19.03
C ILE A 746 5.97 18.87 -17.91
N LYS A 747 5.87 17.56 -18.08
CA LYS A 747 6.47 16.59 -17.18
C LYS A 747 7.96 16.50 -17.46
N VAL A 748 8.78 16.75 -16.46
CA VAL A 748 10.24 16.55 -16.50
C VAL A 748 10.54 15.28 -15.72
N GLU A 749 10.96 14.22 -16.41
CA GLU A 749 11.31 12.95 -15.77
C GLU A 749 12.68 13.06 -15.10
N MET A 750 12.71 12.82 -13.80
CA MET A 750 13.90 12.86 -12.97
C MET A 750 14.24 11.43 -12.55
N HIS A 751 15.13 10.76 -13.29
CA HIS A 751 15.43 9.31 -13.14
C HIS A 751 15.64 8.79 -11.72
N PHE A 752 16.10 9.61 -10.78
CA PHE A 752 16.35 9.25 -9.38
C PHE A 752 15.52 10.04 -8.37
N LEU A 753 14.75 11.02 -8.82
CA LEU A 753 13.89 11.89 -8.01
C LEU A 753 12.44 11.79 -8.53
N PRO A 754 11.45 12.23 -7.73
CA PRO A 754 10.07 12.34 -8.21
C PRO A 754 10.00 13.26 -9.45
N ASP A 755 9.15 12.88 -10.40
CA ASP A 755 8.91 13.68 -11.60
C ASP A 755 8.40 15.09 -11.24
N ILE A 756 8.91 16.11 -11.92
CA ILE A 756 8.51 17.51 -11.72
C ILE A 756 7.59 17.94 -12.84
N PHE A 757 6.51 18.66 -12.51
CA PHE A 757 5.61 19.27 -13.45
C PHE A 757 5.87 20.79 -13.51
N VAL A 758 6.33 21.29 -14.66
CA VAL A 758 6.62 22.71 -14.86
C VAL A 758 5.56 23.33 -15.75
N ALA A 759 5.16 24.56 -15.49
CA ALA A 759 4.23 25.30 -16.34
C ALA A 759 4.71 25.36 -17.79
N CYS A 760 3.80 25.13 -18.75
CA CYS A 760 4.15 25.20 -20.16
C CYS A 760 4.46 26.64 -20.60
N ASP A 761 5.66 26.89 -21.09
CA ASP A 761 6.13 28.22 -21.52
C ASP A 761 5.34 28.79 -22.70
N VAL A 762 4.71 27.93 -23.54
CA VAL A 762 3.95 28.34 -24.72
C VAL A 762 2.54 28.81 -24.37
N CYS A 763 1.82 28.03 -23.53
CA CYS A 763 0.44 28.40 -23.19
C CYS A 763 0.29 29.00 -21.78
N HIS A 764 1.37 29.07 -20.98
CA HIS A 764 1.36 29.57 -19.59
C HIS A 764 0.24 28.93 -18.78
N SER A 765 0.18 27.60 -18.76
CA SER A 765 -0.83 26.75 -18.12
C SER A 765 -2.27 26.90 -18.67
N LYS A 766 -2.52 27.66 -19.72
CA LYS A 766 -3.86 27.90 -20.27
C LYS A 766 -4.44 26.69 -21.04
N ARG A 767 -3.65 25.69 -21.38
CA ARG A 767 -4.03 24.43 -22.05
C ARG A 767 -4.43 24.55 -23.52
N TYR A 768 -4.84 25.72 -23.98
CA TYR A 768 -5.35 25.99 -25.33
C TYR A 768 -4.39 26.87 -26.14
N ASN A 769 -4.53 26.79 -27.44
CA ASN A 769 -3.83 27.72 -28.33
C ASN A 769 -4.51 29.10 -28.33
N ARG A 770 -3.79 30.11 -28.86
CA ARG A 770 -4.21 31.52 -28.85
C ARG A 770 -5.55 31.72 -29.54
N GLU A 771 -5.75 31.11 -30.71
CA GLU A 771 -6.93 31.27 -31.53
C GLU A 771 -8.21 30.75 -30.85
N THR A 772 -8.12 29.67 -30.09
CA THR A 772 -9.22 29.14 -29.28
C THR A 772 -9.58 30.10 -28.14
N LEU A 773 -8.56 30.74 -27.53
CA LEU A 773 -8.75 31.66 -26.40
C LEU A 773 -9.32 33.02 -26.83
N GLU A 774 -9.36 33.33 -28.13
CA GLU A 774 -10.05 34.54 -28.65
C GLU A 774 -11.58 34.42 -28.58
N VAL A 775 -12.12 33.20 -28.56
CA VAL A 775 -13.56 32.96 -28.44
C VAL A 775 -14.01 33.17 -27.01
N ARG A 776 -15.03 34.01 -26.81
CA ARG A 776 -15.57 34.37 -25.51
C ARG A 776 -17.06 34.08 -25.40
N PHE A 777 -17.47 33.49 -24.29
CA PHE A 777 -18.87 33.34 -23.92
C PHE A 777 -19.15 34.21 -22.70
N LYS A 778 -20.13 35.12 -22.76
CA LYS A 778 -20.39 36.14 -21.71
C LYS A 778 -19.10 36.87 -21.27
N GLY A 779 -18.20 37.21 -22.20
CA GLY A 779 -16.95 37.92 -21.91
C GLY A 779 -15.80 37.04 -21.38
N LYS A 780 -16.01 35.75 -21.09
CA LYS A 780 -14.98 34.83 -20.57
C LYS A 780 -14.52 33.83 -21.61
N THR A 781 -13.22 33.54 -21.64
CA THR A 781 -12.63 32.45 -22.40
C THR A 781 -12.92 31.08 -21.73
N ILE A 782 -12.76 30.01 -22.50
CA ILE A 782 -12.93 28.66 -21.91
C ILE A 782 -11.93 28.37 -20.78
N HIS A 783 -10.72 28.91 -20.86
CA HIS A 783 -9.73 28.82 -19.79
C HIS A 783 -10.19 29.55 -18.53
N GLU A 784 -10.66 30.78 -18.63
CA GLU A 784 -11.19 31.56 -17.51
C GLU A 784 -12.41 30.86 -16.85
N VAL A 785 -13.24 30.18 -17.65
CA VAL A 785 -14.34 29.36 -17.13
C VAL A 785 -13.83 28.15 -16.33
N LEU A 786 -12.77 27.49 -16.81
CA LEU A 786 -12.15 26.37 -16.09
C LEU A 786 -11.45 26.82 -14.80
N GLN A 787 -11.03 28.07 -14.69
CA GLN A 787 -10.46 28.65 -13.48
C GLN A 787 -11.52 29.11 -12.47
N MET A 788 -12.79 29.23 -12.86
CA MET A 788 -13.86 29.57 -11.93
C MET A 788 -14.01 28.49 -10.87
N THR A 789 -14.29 28.90 -9.65
CA THR A 789 -14.79 28.00 -8.59
C THR A 789 -16.18 27.47 -8.97
N VAL A 790 -16.59 26.38 -8.36
CA VAL A 790 -17.93 25.83 -8.59
C VAL A 790 -19.01 26.85 -8.27
N GLU A 791 -18.84 27.65 -7.20
CA GLU A 791 -19.75 28.73 -6.82
C GLU A 791 -19.85 29.80 -7.90
N GLN A 792 -18.73 30.38 -8.32
CA GLN A 792 -18.68 31.36 -9.41
C GLN A 792 -19.27 30.84 -10.72
N ALA A 793 -18.97 29.58 -11.05
CA ALA A 793 -19.51 28.95 -12.25
C ALA A 793 -21.03 28.73 -12.14
N ARG A 794 -21.54 28.41 -10.92
CA ARG A 794 -22.98 28.23 -10.68
C ARG A 794 -23.74 29.53 -10.96
N GLU A 795 -23.23 30.68 -10.51
CA GLU A 795 -23.79 31.99 -10.81
C GLU A 795 -23.67 32.34 -12.32
N PHE A 796 -22.49 32.11 -12.91
CA PHE A 796 -22.23 32.42 -14.30
C PHE A 796 -23.15 31.64 -15.28
N PHE A 797 -23.45 30.38 -14.98
CA PHE A 797 -24.29 29.49 -15.78
C PHE A 797 -25.73 29.35 -15.24
N ASP A 798 -26.20 30.24 -14.39
CA ASP A 798 -27.55 30.15 -13.79
C ASP A 798 -28.66 29.98 -14.84
N ALA A 799 -28.58 30.71 -15.95
CA ALA A 799 -29.55 30.64 -17.04
C ALA A 799 -29.48 29.36 -17.91
N ILE A 800 -28.58 28.40 -17.57
CA ILE A 800 -28.36 27.19 -18.35
C ILE A 800 -28.65 25.96 -17.49
N PRO A 801 -29.90 25.45 -17.49
CA PRO A 801 -30.38 24.47 -16.50
C PRO A 801 -29.54 23.19 -16.43
N LEU A 802 -29.03 22.70 -17.58
CA LEU A 802 -28.22 21.48 -17.64
C LEU A 802 -26.89 21.62 -16.90
N VAL A 803 -26.21 22.75 -17.05
CA VAL A 803 -24.95 23.07 -16.40
C VAL A 803 -25.20 23.43 -14.94
N ALA A 804 -26.16 24.31 -14.68
CA ALA A 804 -26.52 24.79 -13.35
C ALA A 804 -26.90 23.66 -12.39
N ARG A 805 -27.66 22.65 -12.84
CA ARG A 805 -28.04 21.48 -12.03
C ARG A 805 -26.81 20.64 -11.61
N LYS A 806 -25.87 20.40 -12.52
CA LYS A 806 -24.65 19.65 -12.21
C LYS A 806 -23.72 20.43 -11.26
N LEU A 807 -23.65 21.75 -11.41
CA LEU A 807 -22.90 22.60 -10.49
C LEU A 807 -23.55 22.61 -9.11
N GLN A 808 -24.89 22.60 -9.05
CA GLN A 808 -25.62 22.53 -7.79
C GLN A 808 -25.30 21.23 -7.02
N THR A 809 -25.17 20.08 -7.69
CA THR A 809 -24.79 18.83 -7.00
C THR A 809 -23.37 18.89 -6.41
N LEU A 810 -22.44 19.63 -7.04
CA LEU A 810 -21.12 19.90 -6.45
C LEU A 810 -21.20 20.82 -5.24
N MET A 811 -22.09 21.83 -5.29
CA MET A 811 -22.36 22.71 -4.14
C MET A 811 -22.96 21.92 -2.97
N ASP A 812 -23.94 21.05 -3.24
CA ASP A 812 -24.64 20.24 -2.23
C ASP A 812 -23.71 19.31 -1.44
N VAL A 813 -22.60 18.85 -2.05
CA VAL A 813 -21.59 18.04 -1.38
C VAL A 813 -20.44 18.86 -0.76
N GLY A 814 -20.59 20.19 -0.67
CA GLY A 814 -19.62 21.08 -0.01
C GLY A 814 -18.37 21.38 -0.82
N LEU A 815 -18.41 21.32 -2.16
CA LEU A 815 -17.28 21.59 -3.06
C LEU A 815 -17.39 22.94 -3.79
N SER A 816 -17.96 23.96 -3.15
CA SER A 816 -18.14 25.31 -3.71
C SER A 816 -16.84 25.98 -4.12
N TYR A 817 -15.77 25.70 -3.41
CA TYR A 817 -14.45 26.36 -3.50
C TYR A 817 -13.51 25.79 -4.54
N ILE A 818 -13.68 24.53 -4.98
CA ILE A 818 -12.77 23.91 -5.97
C ILE A 818 -12.97 24.55 -7.36
N GLN A 819 -11.89 24.65 -8.13
CA GLN A 819 -11.97 25.14 -9.52
C GLN A 819 -12.42 24.02 -10.46
N LEU A 820 -13.22 24.36 -11.48
CA LEU A 820 -13.70 23.41 -12.49
C LEU A 820 -12.58 22.68 -13.22
N GLY A 821 -11.48 23.37 -13.51
CA GLY A 821 -10.30 22.87 -14.21
C GLY A 821 -9.16 22.40 -13.29
N GLN A 822 -9.38 22.33 -11.97
CA GLN A 822 -8.37 21.87 -11.02
C GLN A 822 -7.92 20.46 -11.37
N SER A 823 -6.61 20.22 -11.40
CA SER A 823 -6.07 18.91 -11.75
C SER A 823 -6.48 17.84 -10.72
N ALA A 824 -6.88 16.66 -11.18
CA ALA A 824 -7.25 15.54 -10.32
C ALA A 824 -6.15 15.14 -9.34
N VAL A 825 -4.88 15.31 -9.68
CA VAL A 825 -3.73 14.97 -8.83
C VAL A 825 -3.50 15.97 -7.69
N THR A 826 -4.16 17.14 -7.71
CA THR A 826 -4.08 18.16 -6.65
C THR A 826 -5.28 18.10 -5.70
N LEU A 827 -6.31 17.29 -6.00
CA LEU A 827 -7.44 17.07 -5.12
C LEU A 827 -7.05 16.15 -3.96
N SER A 828 -7.54 16.45 -2.77
CA SER A 828 -7.47 15.52 -1.65
C SER A 828 -8.34 14.29 -1.90
N GLY A 829 -8.09 13.18 -1.18
CA GLY A 829 -8.89 11.95 -1.29
C GLY A 829 -10.38 12.21 -1.03
N GLY A 830 -10.71 12.99 -0.02
CA GLY A 830 -12.08 13.38 0.31
C GLY A 830 -12.75 14.28 -0.74
N GLU A 831 -12.00 15.21 -1.36
CA GLU A 831 -12.51 16.03 -2.46
C GLU A 831 -12.80 15.16 -3.70
N ALA A 832 -11.89 14.26 -4.06
CA ALA A 832 -12.08 13.32 -5.17
C ALA A 832 -13.33 12.45 -4.95
N GLN A 833 -13.53 11.95 -3.74
CA GLN A 833 -14.69 11.16 -3.36
C GLN A 833 -16.00 11.94 -3.48
N ARG A 834 -16.03 13.20 -3.00
CA ARG A 834 -17.19 14.07 -3.13
C ARG A 834 -17.51 14.44 -4.56
N VAL A 835 -16.50 14.61 -5.44
CA VAL A 835 -16.72 14.79 -6.90
C VAL A 835 -17.38 13.56 -7.51
N LYS A 836 -16.96 12.33 -7.10
CA LYS A 836 -17.61 11.08 -7.53
C LYS A 836 -19.06 11.03 -7.09
N LEU A 837 -19.34 11.36 -5.83
CA LEU A 837 -20.69 11.41 -5.29
C LEU A 837 -21.56 12.43 -6.03
N ALA A 838 -21.05 13.63 -6.31
CA ALA A 838 -21.76 14.67 -7.07
C ALA A 838 -22.13 14.21 -8.48
N LEU A 839 -21.25 13.46 -9.15
CA LEU A 839 -21.55 12.85 -10.46
C LEU A 839 -22.76 11.92 -10.36
N GLU A 840 -22.77 11.03 -9.37
CA GLU A 840 -23.86 10.06 -9.21
C GLU A 840 -25.18 10.75 -8.85
N LEU A 841 -25.15 11.77 -7.99
CA LEU A 841 -26.31 12.61 -7.66
C LEU A 841 -26.87 13.36 -8.88
N SER A 842 -26.04 13.67 -9.87
CA SER A 842 -26.48 14.36 -11.09
C SER A 842 -27.24 13.46 -12.06
N LYS A 843 -27.16 12.12 -11.88
CA LYS A 843 -27.84 11.12 -12.70
C LYS A 843 -29.29 10.92 -12.24
N ARG A 844 -30.11 10.29 -13.07
CA ARG A 844 -31.48 9.90 -12.70
C ARG A 844 -31.43 8.80 -11.64
N ASP A 845 -32.08 9.02 -10.54
CA ASP A 845 -32.23 8.06 -9.45
C ASP A 845 -33.37 7.07 -9.74
N THR A 846 -33.15 5.79 -9.45
CA THR A 846 -34.12 4.70 -9.63
C THR A 846 -34.75 4.28 -8.31
N GLY A 847 -34.20 4.70 -7.17
CA GLY A 847 -34.62 4.28 -5.83
C GLY A 847 -34.26 2.81 -5.50
N ARG A 848 -33.44 2.16 -6.34
CA ARG A 848 -33.00 0.76 -6.17
C ARG A 848 -31.47 0.62 -6.30
N THR A 849 -30.74 1.69 -5.97
CA THR A 849 -29.29 1.70 -6.06
C THR A 849 -28.67 1.32 -4.71
N LEU A 850 -27.66 0.44 -4.75
CA LEU A 850 -26.77 0.17 -3.63
C LEU A 850 -25.57 1.11 -3.70
N TYR A 851 -25.49 2.08 -2.78
CA TYR A 851 -24.31 2.93 -2.61
C TYR A 851 -23.37 2.33 -1.56
N VAL A 852 -22.12 2.16 -1.91
CA VAL A 852 -21.04 1.77 -1.00
C VAL A 852 -20.07 2.94 -0.90
N LEU A 853 -19.87 3.48 0.29
CA LEU A 853 -18.98 4.60 0.55
C LEU A 853 -17.90 4.17 1.56
N ASP A 854 -16.66 4.50 1.28
CA ASP A 854 -15.53 4.16 2.15
C ASP A 854 -14.97 5.44 2.79
N GLU A 855 -15.20 5.59 4.11
CA GLU A 855 -14.79 6.73 4.93
C GLU A 855 -15.08 8.12 4.29
N PRO A 856 -16.34 8.43 3.94
CA PRO A 856 -16.66 9.65 3.20
C PRO A 856 -16.50 10.94 4.01
N THR A 857 -16.29 10.88 5.32
CA THR A 857 -16.06 12.04 6.19
C THR A 857 -14.60 12.40 6.38
N THR A 858 -13.69 11.69 5.71
CA THR A 858 -12.25 11.92 5.77
C THR A 858 -11.93 13.38 5.40
N GLY A 859 -11.19 14.09 6.26
CA GLY A 859 -10.79 15.48 6.05
C GLY A 859 -11.90 16.51 6.08
N LEU A 860 -13.07 16.18 6.65
CA LEU A 860 -14.20 17.06 6.74
C LEU A 860 -14.36 17.71 8.13
N HIS A 861 -14.60 19.01 8.12
CA HIS A 861 -15.06 19.73 9.31
C HIS A 861 -16.49 19.29 9.68
N PHE A 862 -16.88 19.41 10.95
CA PHE A 862 -18.23 19.06 11.46
C PHE A 862 -19.39 19.59 10.59
N HIS A 863 -19.28 20.82 10.10
CA HIS A 863 -20.28 21.42 9.22
C HIS A 863 -20.37 20.72 7.86
N ASP A 864 -19.22 20.35 7.29
CA ASP A 864 -19.18 19.65 6.01
C ASP A 864 -19.78 18.24 6.15
N ILE A 865 -19.57 17.59 7.33
CA ILE A 865 -20.20 16.31 7.69
C ILE A 865 -21.72 16.45 7.75
N GLU A 866 -22.23 17.51 8.40
CA GLU A 866 -23.66 17.78 8.47
C GLU A 866 -24.29 17.92 7.08
N MET A 867 -23.63 18.65 6.18
CA MET A 867 -24.06 18.80 4.78
C MET A 867 -24.06 17.44 4.04
N LEU A 868 -22.98 16.66 4.16
CA LEU A 868 -22.87 15.33 3.53
C LEU A 868 -23.96 14.38 4.03
N LEU A 869 -24.21 14.35 5.34
CA LEU A 869 -25.26 13.52 5.94
C LEU A 869 -26.65 13.89 5.41
N SER A 870 -26.93 15.19 5.21
CA SER A 870 -28.20 15.64 4.63
C SER A 870 -28.42 15.08 3.22
N VAL A 871 -27.34 14.97 2.43
CA VAL A 871 -27.37 14.37 1.08
C VAL A 871 -27.58 12.86 1.14
N LEU A 872 -26.87 12.15 2.03
CA LEU A 872 -27.00 10.71 2.19
C LEU A 872 -28.40 10.31 2.68
N HIS A 873 -28.95 11.02 3.65
CA HIS A 873 -30.32 10.78 4.11
C HIS A 873 -31.35 11.05 3.01
N ARG A 874 -31.18 12.08 2.20
CA ARG A 874 -32.06 12.34 1.04
C ARG A 874 -32.00 11.19 0.02
N LEU A 875 -30.83 10.62 -0.26
CA LEU A 875 -30.70 9.44 -1.13
C LEU A 875 -31.42 8.22 -0.54
N ARG A 876 -31.27 7.96 0.76
CA ARG A 876 -32.00 6.91 1.46
C ARG A 876 -33.52 7.11 1.36
N ASP A 877 -34.00 8.32 1.59
CA ASP A 877 -35.42 8.65 1.56
C ASP A 877 -36.05 8.44 0.16
N HIS A 878 -35.25 8.45 -0.89
CA HIS A 878 -35.67 8.05 -2.24
C HIS A 878 -35.71 6.53 -2.45
N GLY A 879 -35.45 5.70 -1.42
CA GLY A 879 -35.53 4.24 -1.46
C GLY A 879 -34.20 3.52 -1.70
N ASN A 880 -33.09 4.23 -1.86
CA ASN A 880 -31.77 3.63 -2.06
C ASN A 880 -31.21 3.02 -0.78
N THR A 881 -30.37 2.00 -0.92
CA THR A 881 -29.61 1.42 0.19
C THR A 881 -28.23 2.05 0.24
N ILE A 882 -27.86 2.54 1.40
CA ILE A 882 -26.57 3.21 1.62
C ILE A 882 -25.78 2.40 2.63
N VAL A 883 -24.59 1.96 2.26
CA VAL A 883 -23.64 1.27 3.12
C VAL A 883 -22.40 2.14 3.23
N VAL A 884 -22.07 2.56 4.43
CA VAL A 884 -20.93 3.45 4.70
C VAL A 884 -19.98 2.76 5.66
N ILE A 885 -18.70 2.62 5.28
CA ILE A 885 -17.63 2.26 6.21
C ILE A 885 -17.23 3.55 6.92
N GLU A 886 -17.34 3.61 8.26
CA GLU A 886 -17.07 4.84 9.00
C GLU A 886 -16.59 4.60 10.44
N HIS A 887 -15.78 5.56 10.90
CA HIS A 887 -15.30 5.65 12.28
C HIS A 887 -15.88 6.87 13.02
N ASN A 888 -16.39 7.85 12.27
CA ASN A 888 -16.94 9.08 12.84
C ASN A 888 -18.24 8.81 13.59
N LEU A 889 -18.25 9.10 14.89
CA LEU A 889 -19.41 8.87 15.75
C LEU A 889 -20.63 9.69 15.36
N ASP A 890 -20.46 10.87 14.77
CA ASP A 890 -21.56 11.71 14.30
C ASP A 890 -22.30 11.05 13.12
N VAL A 891 -21.58 10.32 12.26
CA VAL A 891 -22.19 9.52 11.19
C VAL A 891 -22.90 8.30 11.79
N ILE A 892 -22.18 7.54 12.65
CA ILE A 892 -22.71 6.29 13.24
C ILE A 892 -23.99 6.55 14.01
N LYS A 893 -24.07 7.65 14.81
CA LYS A 893 -25.28 7.98 15.59
C LYS A 893 -26.48 8.34 14.71
N THR A 894 -26.27 8.75 13.44
CA THR A 894 -27.35 9.11 12.51
C THR A 894 -27.82 7.95 11.64
N ALA A 895 -27.09 6.83 11.59
CA ALA A 895 -27.40 5.65 10.79
C ALA A 895 -28.69 4.96 11.29
N ASP A 896 -29.45 4.32 10.39
CA ASP A 896 -30.59 3.49 10.73
C ASP A 896 -30.16 2.12 11.29
N TRP A 897 -29.05 1.59 10.75
CA TRP A 897 -28.47 0.30 11.11
C TRP A 897 -26.96 0.41 11.26
N VAL A 898 -26.39 -0.30 12.21
CA VAL A 898 -24.94 -0.35 12.46
C VAL A 898 -24.49 -1.80 12.50
N VAL A 899 -23.34 -2.08 11.87
CA VAL A 899 -22.62 -3.35 11.94
C VAL A 899 -21.23 -3.07 12.48
N ASP A 900 -20.89 -3.61 13.63
CA ASP A 900 -19.60 -3.39 14.31
C ASP A 900 -18.70 -4.62 14.21
N LEU A 901 -17.52 -4.46 13.58
CA LEU A 901 -16.52 -5.51 13.39
C LEU A 901 -15.38 -5.38 14.40
N GLY A 902 -14.89 -6.51 14.87
CA GLY A 902 -13.75 -6.55 15.80
C GLY A 902 -13.49 -7.95 16.33
N PRO A 903 -13.10 -8.10 17.65
CA PRO A 903 -12.85 -7.04 18.63
C PRO A 903 -11.55 -6.26 18.42
N GLU A 904 -10.59 -6.85 17.67
CA GLU A 904 -9.28 -6.30 17.39
C GLU A 904 -9.03 -6.18 15.87
N GLY A 905 -7.85 -5.66 15.49
CA GLY A 905 -7.38 -5.68 14.10
C GLY A 905 -6.62 -6.97 13.76
N GLY A 906 -6.43 -7.24 12.46
CA GLY A 906 -5.69 -8.39 11.96
C GLY A 906 -6.30 -9.73 12.39
N ASP A 907 -5.47 -10.66 12.81
CA ASP A 907 -5.89 -12.02 13.23
C ASP A 907 -6.82 -12.03 14.45
N GLY A 908 -6.76 -11.00 15.31
CA GLY A 908 -7.67 -10.81 16.44
C GLY A 908 -9.06 -10.33 16.06
N GLY A 909 -9.23 -9.86 14.80
CA GLY A 909 -10.47 -9.32 14.24
C GLY A 909 -11.28 -10.32 13.42
N GLY A 910 -11.94 -9.77 12.41
CA GLY A 910 -12.64 -10.54 11.39
C GLY A 910 -13.95 -11.16 11.84
N ARG A 911 -14.63 -10.59 12.85
CA ARG A 911 -15.93 -11.03 13.34
C ARG A 911 -16.90 -9.84 13.47
N ILE A 912 -18.19 -10.06 13.26
CA ILE A 912 -19.22 -9.12 13.64
C ILE A 912 -19.50 -9.30 15.13
N ILE A 913 -19.32 -8.21 15.91
CA ILE A 913 -19.52 -8.20 17.36
C ILE A 913 -20.93 -7.77 17.71
N ALA A 914 -21.43 -6.76 16.99
CA ALA A 914 -22.74 -6.20 17.22
C ALA A 914 -23.38 -5.78 15.89
N CYS A 915 -24.70 -5.95 15.80
CA CYS A 915 -25.50 -5.40 14.71
C CYS A 915 -26.87 -4.95 15.25
N GLY A 916 -27.42 -3.88 14.67
CA GLY A 916 -28.69 -3.32 15.09
C GLY A 916 -28.77 -1.82 14.95
N THR A 917 -29.75 -1.19 15.60
CA THR A 917 -29.78 0.28 15.68
C THR A 917 -28.61 0.80 16.52
N PRO A 918 -28.18 2.06 16.35
CA PRO A 918 -27.12 2.65 17.18
C PRO A 918 -27.36 2.47 18.69
N GLU A 919 -28.61 2.54 19.15
CA GLU A 919 -29.00 2.35 20.55
C GLU A 919 -28.82 0.89 21.02
N GLN A 920 -29.08 -0.08 20.13
CA GLN A 920 -28.86 -1.51 20.42
C GLN A 920 -27.36 -1.80 20.51
N VAL A 921 -26.56 -1.32 19.56
CA VAL A 921 -25.10 -1.51 19.53
C VAL A 921 -24.44 -0.85 20.75
N ALA A 922 -24.91 0.33 21.17
CA ALA A 922 -24.43 1.02 22.39
C ALA A 922 -24.61 0.21 23.69
N ASN A 923 -25.49 -0.79 23.71
CA ASN A 923 -25.71 -1.67 24.86
C ASN A 923 -24.94 -2.97 24.82
N VAL A 924 -24.20 -3.27 23.73
CA VAL A 924 -23.34 -4.45 23.62
C VAL A 924 -22.02 -4.16 24.32
N HIS A 925 -21.71 -4.92 25.37
CA HIS A 925 -20.53 -4.70 26.21
C HIS A 925 -19.19 -4.85 25.43
N ASP A 926 -19.12 -5.84 24.55
CA ASP A 926 -17.91 -6.20 23.83
C ASP A 926 -17.67 -5.35 22.56
N SER A 927 -18.58 -4.42 22.25
CA SER A 927 -18.45 -3.52 21.13
C SER A 927 -17.61 -2.28 21.48
N PRO A 928 -16.41 -2.12 20.92
CA PRO A 928 -15.61 -0.92 21.10
C PRO A 928 -16.35 0.34 20.65
N THR A 929 -17.00 0.29 19.49
CA THR A 929 -17.84 1.39 18.96
C THR A 929 -19.01 1.68 19.88
N GLY A 930 -19.68 0.64 20.39
CA GLY A 930 -20.82 0.77 21.31
C GLY A 930 -20.48 1.52 22.59
N HIS A 931 -19.26 1.32 23.11
CA HIS A 931 -18.78 2.00 24.32
C HIS A 931 -18.75 3.55 24.14
N TYR A 932 -18.19 4.03 23.02
CA TYR A 932 -18.14 5.47 22.72
C TYR A 932 -19.53 6.03 22.35
N LEU A 933 -20.29 5.26 21.59
CA LEU A 933 -21.64 5.63 21.17
C LEU A 933 -22.58 5.81 22.37
N LYS A 934 -22.47 4.98 23.40
CA LYS A 934 -23.27 5.08 24.66
C LYS A 934 -23.05 6.40 25.36
N LYS A 935 -21.81 6.89 25.44
CA LYS A 935 -21.48 8.19 26.05
C LYS A 935 -22.17 9.34 25.30
N LEU A 936 -22.11 9.27 23.96
CA LEU A 936 -22.68 10.31 23.10
C LEU A 936 -24.22 10.36 23.14
N LEU A 937 -24.88 9.21 23.10
CA LEU A 937 -26.33 9.08 23.18
C LEU A 937 -26.87 9.47 24.55
N ALA A 938 -26.18 9.16 25.67
CA ALA A 938 -26.55 9.56 27.02
C ALA A 938 -26.48 11.08 27.23
N GLY A 939 -25.49 11.75 26.65
CA GLY A 939 -25.35 13.21 26.67
C GLY A 939 -26.52 13.94 25.99
N ALA A 940 -27.03 13.40 24.88
CA ALA A 940 -28.14 13.95 24.12
C ALA A 940 -29.47 13.88 24.90
N ASN A 941 -29.73 12.78 25.61
CA ASN A 941 -30.94 12.60 26.42
C ASN A 941 -31.02 13.59 27.62
N ARG A 942 -29.87 13.94 28.22
CA ARG A 942 -29.82 14.95 29.30
C ARG A 942 -30.16 16.35 28.79
N THR A 943 -29.75 16.70 27.57
CA THR A 943 -30.04 18.04 27.00
C THR A 943 -31.52 18.19 26.58
N GLN A 944 -32.15 17.12 26.10
CA GLN A 944 -33.61 17.15 25.81
C GLN A 944 -34.46 17.26 27.07
N LEU A 945 -34.04 16.63 28.18
CA LEU A 945 -34.74 16.75 29.48
C LEU A 945 -34.62 18.16 30.06
N THR A 946 -33.45 18.81 29.94
CA THR A 946 -33.26 20.20 30.41
C THR A 946 -34.05 21.22 29.58
N THR A 947 -34.10 21.04 28.25
CA THR A 947 -34.90 21.93 27.36
C THR A 947 -36.41 21.74 27.54
N LYS A 948 -36.91 20.51 27.77
CA LYS A 948 -38.30 20.24 28.09
C LYS A 948 -38.69 20.81 29.48
N THR A 949 -37.77 20.76 30.45
CA THR A 949 -37.98 21.30 31.79
C THR A 949 -37.95 22.83 31.79
N GLN A 950 -37.13 23.47 30.97
CA GLN A 950 -37.14 24.93 30.80
C GLN A 950 -38.37 25.42 30.05
N LYS A 951 -38.86 24.72 28.99
CA LYS A 951 -40.09 25.05 28.31
C LYS A 951 -41.36 24.85 29.19
N ARG A 952 -41.31 23.89 30.13
CA ARG A 952 -42.40 23.72 31.14
C ARG A 952 -42.36 24.73 32.30
N ARG A 953 -41.25 25.43 32.53
CA ARG A 953 -41.14 26.53 33.51
C ARG A 953 -41.43 27.91 32.90
N ALA A 954 -41.49 28.00 31.56
CA ALA A 954 -41.80 29.23 30.82
C ALA A 954 -43.25 29.25 30.24
N SER A 955 -44.01 28.17 30.42
CA SER A 955 -45.48 28.09 30.24
C SER A 955 -46.15 27.98 31.61
#